data_d8e0a7c7d7843e760e82a61da10e3349
#
_entry.id   d8e0a7c7d7843e760e82a61da10e3349
#
_cell.length_a   1.000
_cell.length_b   1.000
_cell.length_c   1.000
_cell.angle_alpha   90.00
_cell.angle_beta   90.00
_cell.angle_gamma   90.00
#
_symmetry.space_group_name_H-M   'P 1'
#
loop_
_entity.id
_entity.type
_entity.pdbx_description
1 polymer ?
#
loop_
_entity_poly.entity_id
_entity_poly.type
_entity_poly.pdbx_seq_one_letter_code
_entity_poly.pdbx_strand_id
1 'polypeptide(L)'
;MRKFLQKIFKTENINLTEVQEKIDKCNLNKNQLILSSCGSGKTEASFYIGSMWNKRLLYVYPMKTLASSIHKRLNNYENILKSNELWTIQHSSAMEDKFLNSKKCITTIDQVLAGYLGIGVQSFIKGKNVVCSNFIFDEIQLFEPGKTLKTTICMLDELVKRGNKFVIMTATMPEVLINFLKDRYDMEVTITDKPSVENRCVKLKYIKSINFDKIESFQNKQIIICNSQQEQEDIQNNIKDKDRIIFLNNKLLREDREIVEKQVFEFFGKDSKENNKILITTQIVEAGMDISASRMYSSLCPIDNLVQRDGRVCRWGGNGEIILFEGVYSIYDKKVCELTLEYIKSNDEIVFSWDIQKQWINEILNDFYEEHLGNLNSFKTDTLKKGSRNDLIRDIKNVNIIVSKTFEKEDFNRQSISIPREILNKLSKNNKLYILKRSKVESVTNKEINDNDTVVIQGQDAIYDEIGFRYKEGFISIEFPFDIKMKTNQIFSDYIKEEWITHALMTKEIMKEKLIKSEFRNYTEEEIEEYSTLGGLHDLGKLNRNWQKFIGMTDKPLAHNVYEKRNSLLIQDQRHEIISALSLDDIKGNKLKFNLLINHHGRKMIGLKMITVSKYRLVKGAENLIREVGYNGKITKSQEMIDVSYKQFITPADKEWVEFVYLEGILMESDIEAINRNIEKK
;
A
#
# COMPACT_ATOMS: atom_id res chain seq x y z
N MET A 1 21.37 -17.66 14.27
CA MET A 1 21.58 -17.14 12.89
C MET A 1 22.35 -18.14 12.02
N ARG A 2 23.60 -18.54 12.34
CA ARG A 2 24.43 -19.42 11.48
C ARG A 2 23.74 -20.68 10.99
N LYS A 3 23.19 -21.50 11.92
CA LYS A 3 22.43 -22.73 11.58
C LYS A 3 21.23 -22.48 10.67
N PHE A 4 20.57 -21.35 10.84
CA PHE A 4 19.45 -20.94 10.00
C PHE A 4 19.91 -20.65 8.57
N LEU A 5 20.98 -19.87 8.42
CA LEU A 5 21.55 -19.54 7.12
C LEU A 5 22.15 -20.76 6.40
N GLN A 6 22.81 -21.66 7.14
CA GLN A 6 23.28 -22.94 6.59
C GLN A 6 22.14 -23.76 5.97
N LYS A 7 20.97 -23.77 6.61
CA LYS A 7 19.79 -24.43 6.06
C LYS A 7 19.29 -23.76 4.78
N ILE A 8 19.04 -22.46 4.80
CA ILE A 8 18.44 -21.75 3.63
C ILE A 8 19.38 -21.68 2.43
N PHE A 9 20.70 -21.68 2.63
CA PHE A 9 21.69 -21.67 1.56
C PHE A 9 22.25 -23.07 1.20
N LYS A 10 21.81 -24.11 1.93
CA LYS A 10 22.22 -25.50 1.71
C LYS A 10 23.74 -25.67 1.70
N THR A 11 24.44 -25.04 2.63
CA THR A 11 25.90 -25.09 2.74
C THR A 11 26.32 -25.25 4.21
N GLU A 12 27.36 -26.03 4.46
CA GLU A 12 27.92 -26.21 5.81
C GLU A 12 28.87 -25.04 6.17
N ASN A 13 29.52 -24.47 5.17
CA ASN A 13 30.49 -23.38 5.36
C ASN A 13 29.82 -22.04 5.00
N ILE A 14 29.38 -21.32 6.01
CA ILE A 14 28.85 -19.96 5.88
C ILE A 14 29.70 -18.99 6.72
N ASN A 15 30.19 -17.96 6.08
CA ASN A 15 30.69 -16.78 6.75
C ASN A 15 29.54 -15.81 6.94
N LEU A 16 29.25 -15.49 8.21
CA LEU A 16 28.27 -14.47 8.53
C LEU A 16 28.79 -13.11 8.07
N THR A 17 27.90 -12.29 7.53
CA THR A 17 28.21 -10.88 7.33
C THR A 17 28.23 -10.15 8.68
N GLU A 18 28.85 -8.98 8.74
CA GLU A 18 28.92 -8.18 9.98
C GLU A 18 27.52 -7.97 10.60
N VAL A 19 26.52 -7.65 9.76
CA VAL A 19 25.13 -7.47 10.20
C VAL A 19 24.59 -8.74 10.84
N GLN A 20 24.85 -9.89 10.25
CA GLN A 20 24.36 -11.18 10.73
C GLN A 20 25.06 -11.62 12.05
N GLU A 21 26.34 -11.28 12.21
CA GLU A 21 27.08 -11.53 13.45
C GLU A 21 26.58 -10.64 14.59
N LYS A 22 26.31 -9.36 14.31
CA LYS A 22 25.76 -8.43 15.30
C LYS A 22 24.35 -8.87 15.72
N ILE A 23 23.47 -9.23 14.78
CA ILE A 23 22.11 -9.72 15.07
C ILE A 23 22.08 -11.03 15.85
N ASP A 24 23.03 -11.93 15.62
CA ASP A 24 23.14 -13.17 16.40
C ASP A 24 23.36 -12.96 17.90
N LYS A 25 23.86 -11.77 18.29
CA LYS A 25 24.13 -11.34 19.66
C LYS A 25 23.05 -10.42 20.25
N CYS A 26 22.11 -9.92 19.46
CA CYS A 26 21.06 -9.00 19.88
C CYS A 26 19.92 -9.68 20.65
N ASN A 27 19.22 -8.89 21.45
CA ASN A 27 17.97 -9.33 22.07
C ASN A 27 16.82 -9.30 21.07
N LEU A 28 16.53 -10.43 20.45
CA LEU A 28 15.46 -10.57 19.44
C LEU A 28 14.04 -10.35 19.98
N ASN A 29 13.89 -10.15 21.31
CA ASN A 29 12.60 -9.78 21.90
C ASN A 29 12.31 -8.29 21.83
N LYS A 30 13.29 -7.44 21.54
CA LYS A 30 13.12 -6.01 21.30
C LYS A 30 12.81 -5.72 19.84
N ASN A 31 12.29 -4.52 19.58
CA ASN A 31 12.23 -3.96 18.22
C ASN A 31 13.65 -3.76 17.70
N GLN A 32 13.87 -3.92 16.41
CA GLN A 32 15.21 -3.89 15.81
C GLN A 32 15.31 -2.80 14.74
N LEU A 33 16.44 -2.10 14.72
CA LEU A 33 16.83 -1.20 13.62
C LEU A 33 18.17 -1.66 13.05
N ILE A 34 18.20 -1.95 11.76
CA ILE A 34 19.38 -2.43 11.04
C ILE A 34 19.80 -1.39 10.01
N LEU A 35 20.91 -0.72 10.23
CA LEU A 35 21.54 0.19 9.29
C LEU A 35 22.81 -0.44 8.71
N SER A 36 22.76 -0.74 7.41
CA SER A 36 23.87 -1.40 6.73
C SER A 36 23.83 -1.16 5.22
N SER A 37 24.98 -1.17 4.58
CA SER A 37 25.10 -0.96 3.13
C SER A 37 24.27 -1.96 2.32
N CYS A 38 24.00 -1.65 1.06
CA CYS A 38 23.29 -2.54 0.15
C CYS A 38 24.05 -3.88 -0.01
N GLY A 39 23.33 -5.01 -0.04
CA GLY A 39 23.93 -6.35 -0.21
C GLY A 39 24.54 -6.98 1.04
N SER A 40 24.41 -6.37 2.21
CA SER A 40 24.98 -6.85 3.49
C SER A 40 24.27 -8.03 4.15
N GLY A 41 23.16 -8.53 3.58
CA GLY A 41 22.36 -9.62 4.17
C GLY A 41 21.29 -9.18 5.16
N LYS A 42 20.85 -7.91 5.08
CA LYS A 42 19.73 -7.37 5.91
C LYS A 42 18.45 -8.18 5.78
N THR A 43 18.10 -8.60 4.56
CA THR A 43 16.88 -9.37 4.29
C THR A 43 16.86 -10.69 5.05
N GLU A 44 17.96 -11.44 5.03
CA GLU A 44 18.09 -12.71 5.75
C GLU A 44 18.08 -12.49 7.27
N ALA A 45 18.71 -11.41 7.73
CA ALA A 45 18.71 -11.04 9.14
C ALA A 45 17.29 -10.70 9.64
N SER A 46 16.54 -9.87 8.90
CA SER A 46 15.17 -9.51 9.24
C SER A 46 14.21 -10.71 9.15
N PHE A 47 14.39 -11.58 8.15
CA PHE A 47 13.64 -12.84 8.04
C PHE A 47 13.90 -13.77 9.23
N TYR A 48 15.15 -13.90 9.66
CA TYR A 48 15.50 -14.66 10.86
C TYR A 48 14.82 -14.10 12.11
N ILE A 49 14.90 -12.77 12.34
CA ILE A 49 14.24 -12.12 13.47
C ILE A 49 12.72 -12.37 13.42
N GLY A 50 12.10 -12.12 12.27
CA GLY A 50 10.66 -12.32 12.09
C GLY A 50 10.21 -13.77 12.31
N SER A 51 11.04 -14.75 11.92
CA SER A 51 10.76 -16.17 12.12
C SER A 51 10.75 -16.61 13.61
N MET A 52 11.37 -15.81 14.50
CA MET A 52 11.36 -16.07 15.94
C MET A 52 10.10 -15.55 16.64
N TRP A 53 9.28 -14.76 15.93
CA TRP A 53 8.05 -14.20 16.48
C TRP A 53 6.85 -15.06 16.12
N ASN A 54 6.15 -15.54 17.13
CA ASN A 54 4.97 -16.40 16.93
C ASN A 54 3.69 -15.57 16.73
N LYS A 55 3.72 -14.65 15.74
CA LYS A 55 2.58 -13.79 15.34
C LYS A 55 2.56 -13.65 13.83
N ARG A 56 1.43 -13.19 13.29
CA ARG A 56 1.31 -12.76 11.90
C ARG A 56 2.43 -11.78 11.54
N LEU A 57 3.00 -11.88 10.34
CA LEU A 57 4.14 -11.09 9.91
C LEU A 57 3.87 -10.40 8.59
N LEU A 58 3.95 -9.07 8.58
CA LEU A 58 3.83 -8.25 7.38
C LEU A 58 5.20 -7.72 6.99
N TYR A 59 5.64 -8.03 5.77
CA TYR A 59 6.82 -7.42 5.16
C TYR A 59 6.38 -6.21 4.33
N VAL A 60 6.78 -5.02 4.75
CA VAL A 60 6.21 -3.75 4.29
C VAL A 60 7.22 -2.94 3.50
N TYR A 61 6.86 -2.61 2.27
CA TYR A 61 7.65 -1.81 1.34
C TYR A 61 7.11 -0.40 1.12
N PRO A 62 7.97 0.56 0.75
CA PRO A 62 7.52 1.88 0.31
C PRO A 62 6.83 1.85 -1.05
N MET A 63 7.22 0.91 -1.94
CA MET A 63 6.72 0.81 -3.31
C MET A 63 6.52 -0.65 -3.75
N LYS A 64 5.56 -0.88 -4.65
CA LYS A 64 5.15 -2.21 -5.14
C LYS A 64 6.21 -2.96 -5.97
N THR A 65 7.19 -2.26 -6.52
CA THR A 65 8.18 -2.81 -7.46
C THR A 65 9.09 -3.86 -6.86
N LEU A 66 9.25 -3.85 -5.55
CA LEU A 66 10.12 -4.72 -4.78
C LEU A 66 9.49 -6.04 -4.37
N ALA A 67 8.17 -6.03 -4.24
CA ALA A 67 7.45 -7.11 -3.59
C ALA A 67 7.60 -8.46 -4.30
N SER A 68 7.61 -8.48 -5.65
CA SER A 68 7.63 -9.74 -6.41
C SER A 68 8.95 -10.51 -6.32
N SER A 69 10.09 -9.82 -6.34
CA SER A 69 11.42 -10.48 -6.25
C SER A 69 11.66 -11.06 -4.86
N ILE A 70 11.29 -10.32 -3.82
CA ILE A 70 11.38 -10.80 -2.44
C ILE A 70 10.38 -11.92 -2.16
N HIS A 71 9.17 -11.85 -2.71
CA HIS A 71 8.18 -12.91 -2.60
C HIS A 71 8.75 -14.26 -3.07
N LYS A 72 9.36 -14.29 -4.25
CA LYS A 72 10.02 -15.50 -4.77
C LYS A 72 11.17 -15.96 -3.86
N ARG A 73 12.01 -15.03 -3.37
CA ARG A 73 13.15 -15.30 -2.52
C ARG A 73 12.74 -15.89 -1.17
N LEU A 74 11.80 -15.25 -0.47
CA LEU A 74 11.33 -15.71 0.83
C LEU A 74 10.58 -17.05 0.74
N ASN A 75 9.75 -17.24 -0.30
CA ASN A 75 9.09 -18.53 -0.52
C ASN A 75 10.08 -19.66 -0.83
N ASN A 76 11.17 -19.37 -1.54
CA ASN A 76 12.24 -20.35 -1.71
C ASN A 76 12.87 -20.74 -0.36
N TYR A 77 13.08 -19.79 0.55
CA TYR A 77 13.59 -20.09 1.90
C TYR A 77 12.60 -20.90 2.72
N GLU A 78 11.31 -20.57 2.70
CA GLU A 78 10.27 -21.33 3.39
C GLU A 78 10.17 -22.78 2.88
N ASN A 79 10.24 -22.98 1.58
CA ASN A 79 10.25 -24.31 0.96
C ASN A 79 11.47 -25.14 1.42
N ILE A 80 12.65 -24.53 1.50
CA ILE A 80 13.88 -25.19 1.99
C ILE A 80 13.74 -25.53 3.48
N LEU A 81 13.13 -24.66 4.26
CA LEU A 81 12.84 -24.88 5.70
C LEU A 81 11.70 -25.88 5.93
N LYS A 82 11.01 -26.31 4.88
CA LYS A 82 9.81 -27.17 4.93
C LYS A 82 8.69 -26.54 5.76
N SER A 83 8.54 -25.23 5.67
CA SER A 83 7.44 -24.50 6.32
C SER A 83 6.12 -24.75 5.57
N ASN A 84 5.04 -24.94 6.32
CA ASN A 84 3.69 -25.01 5.76
C ASN A 84 3.09 -23.62 5.50
N GLU A 85 3.77 -22.55 5.90
CA GLU A 85 3.30 -21.17 5.82
C GLU A 85 4.13 -20.41 4.80
N LEU A 86 3.62 -20.29 3.57
CA LEU A 86 4.22 -19.49 2.51
C LEU A 86 3.82 -18.03 2.62
N TRP A 87 4.65 -17.16 2.07
CA TRP A 87 4.37 -15.74 1.92
C TRP A 87 3.38 -15.51 0.78
N THR A 88 2.35 -14.75 1.04
CA THR A 88 1.46 -14.18 0.02
C THR A 88 1.90 -12.77 -0.33
N ILE A 89 1.36 -12.23 -1.42
CA ILE A 89 1.68 -10.88 -1.87
C ILE A 89 0.40 -10.06 -2.09
N GLN A 90 0.39 -8.82 -1.56
CA GLN A 90 -0.73 -7.91 -1.71
C GLN A 90 -0.29 -6.49 -2.04
N HIS A 91 -0.56 -6.08 -3.27
CA HIS A 91 -0.49 -4.69 -3.73
C HIS A 91 -1.40 -4.49 -4.95
N SER A 92 -1.47 -3.27 -5.50
CA SER A 92 -2.41 -2.95 -6.59
C SER A 92 -2.29 -3.82 -7.85
N SER A 93 -1.13 -4.44 -8.08
CA SER A 93 -0.88 -5.28 -9.26
C SER A 93 -0.80 -6.79 -8.95
N ALA A 94 -0.82 -7.20 -7.68
CA ALA A 94 -0.81 -8.59 -7.24
C ALA A 94 -1.71 -8.73 -6.02
N MET A 95 -2.83 -9.42 -6.16
CA MET A 95 -3.88 -9.55 -5.16
C MET A 95 -4.10 -11.02 -4.77
N GLU A 96 -3.02 -11.69 -4.31
CA GLU A 96 -3.14 -13.06 -3.81
C GLU A 96 -3.89 -13.12 -2.47
N ASP A 97 -3.73 -12.07 -1.66
CA ASP A 97 -4.37 -11.97 -0.34
C ASP A 97 -4.93 -10.56 -0.13
N LYS A 98 -6.09 -10.30 -0.72
CA LYS A 98 -6.77 -8.99 -0.70
C LYS A 98 -6.88 -8.38 0.70
N PHE A 99 -7.02 -9.20 1.74
CA PHE A 99 -7.28 -8.75 3.09
C PHE A 99 -6.13 -9.00 4.08
N LEU A 100 -4.96 -9.42 3.61
CA LEU A 100 -3.82 -9.78 4.45
C LEU A 100 -4.15 -10.90 5.46
N ASN A 101 -4.93 -11.90 5.04
CA ASN A 101 -5.39 -12.99 5.91
C ASN A 101 -4.31 -14.01 6.21
N SER A 102 -3.31 -14.15 5.34
CA SER A 102 -2.22 -15.10 5.51
C SER A 102 -1.34 -14.73 6.71
N LYS A 103 -0.76 -15.70 7.36
CA LYS A 103 0.15 -15.45 8.48
C LYS A 103 1.42 -14.69 8.07
N LYS A 104 1.82 -14.81 6.81
CA LYS A 104 2.97 -14.12 6.24
C LYS A 104 2.55 -13.43 4.94
N CYS A 105 2.61 -12.12 4.88
CA CYS A 105 2.24 -11.37 3.68
C CYS A 105 3.23 -10.24 3.38
N ILE A 106 3.55 -10.09 2.10
CA ILE A 106 4.35 -8.98 1.57
C ILE A 106 3.39 -7.94 1.03
N THR A 107 3.54 -6.69 1.49
CA THR A 107 2.60 -5.62 1.13
C THR A 107 3.29 -4.26 1.07
N THR A 108 2.57 -3.23 0.63
CA THR A 108 3.05 -1.85 0.67
C THR A 108 2.50 -1.11 1.87
N ILE A 109 3.22 -0.06 2.30
CA ILE A 109 2.78 0.78 3.43
C ILE A 109 1.39 1.38 3.19
N ASP A 110 1.06 1.75 1.96
CA ASP A 110 -0.27 2.29 1.64
C ASP A 110 -1.39 1.30 1.94
N GLN A 111 -1.16 -0.01 1.72
CA GLN A 111 -2.14 -1.06 2.03
C GLN A 111 -2.29 -1.27 3.55
N VAL A 112 -1.18 -1.21 4.28
CA VAL A 112 -1.18 -1.28 5.75
C VAL A 112 -1.96 -0.13 6.34
N LEU A 113 -1.61 1.10 5.96
CA LEU A 113 -2.26 2.30 6.48
C LEU A 113 -3.72 2.42 6.02
N ALA A 114 -4.06 2.04 4.79
CA ALA A 114 -5.45 2.01 4.34
C ALA A 114 -6.30 1.06 5.20
N GLY A 115 -5.76 -0.11 5.55
CA GLY A 115 -6.39 -1.04 6.49
C GLY A 115 -6.54 -0.44 7.89
N TYR A 116 -5.45 0.04 8.47
CA TYR A 116 -5.42 0.63 9.80
C TYR A 116 -6.37 1.84 9.95
N LEU A 117 -6.42 2.69 8.93
CA LEU A 117 -7.25 3.90 8.92
C LEU A 117 -8.70 3.65 8.47
N GLY A 118 -9.04 2.46 8.03
CA GLY A 118 -10.38 2.17 7.51
C GLY A 118 -10.69 2.86 6.18
N ILE A 119 -9.69 3.09 5.33
CA ILE A 119 -9.83 3.82 4.06
C ILE A 119 -10.12 2.84 2.92
N GLY A 120 -11.28 2.96 2.32
CA GLY A 120 -11.77 2.12 1.23
C GLY A 120 -12.84 1.12 1.66
N VAL A 121 -13.49 0.51 0.67
CA VAL A 121 -14.52 -0.50 0.91
C VAL A 121 -13.87 -1.75 1.52
N GLN A 122 -14.47 -2.29 2.59
CA GLN A 122 -13.99 -3.49 3.30
C GLN A 122 -12.57 -3.36 3.89
N SER A 123 -12.07 -2.15 4.06
CA SER A 123 -10.69 -1.91 4.52
C SER A 123 -10.44 -2.36 5.96
N PHE A 124 -11.45 -2.35 6.83
CA PHE A 124 -11.31 -2.82 8.21
C PHE A 124 -11.06 -4.33 8.30
N ILE A 125 -11.50 -5.15 7.33
CA ILE A 125 -11.11 -6.57 7.26
C ILE A 125 -9.58 -6.69 7.17
N LYS A 126 -8.96 -5.85 6.36
CA LYS A 126 -7.49 -5.73 6.28
C LYS A 126 -6.91 -5.16 7.58
N GLY A 127 -7.55 -4.12 8.12
CA GLY A 127 -7.16 -3.47 9.38
C GLY A 127 -7.10 -4.43 10.55
N LYS A 128 -8.07 -5.33 10.69
CA LYS A 128 -8.10 -6.41 11.68
C LYS A 128 -6.78 -7.21 11.67
N ASN A 129 -6.32 -7.59 10.48
CA ASN A 129 -5.09 -8.35 10.33
C ASN A 129 -3.83 -7.51 10.59
N VAL A 130 -3.84 -6.23 10.19
CA VAL A 130 -2.75 -5.27 10.47
C VAL A 130 -2.54 -5.12 11.98
N VAL A 131 -3.60 -4.90 12.77
CA VAL A 131 -3.45 -4.68 14.21
C VAL A 131 -3.00 -5.93 14.99
N CYS A 132 -3.14 -7.11 14.40
CA CYS A 132 -2.66 -8.39 14.95
C CYS A 132 -1.26 -8.78 14.46
N SER A 133 -0.60 -7.96 13.64
CA SER A 133 0.67 -8.32 12.98
C SER A 133 1.89 -7.73 13.64
N ASN A 134 3.02 -8.41 13.47
CA ASN A 134 4.36 -7.85 13.57
C ASN A 134 4.82 -7.39 12.18
N PHE A 135 5.87 -6.54 12.12
CA PHE A 135 6.25 -5.91 10.88
C PHE A 135 7.75 -6.01 10.58
N ILE A 136 8.08 -6.15 9.32
CA ILE A 136 9.41 -5.89 8.78
C ILE A 136 9.26 -4.70 7.80
N PHE A 137 9.80 -3.54 8.16
CA PHE A 137 9.83 -2.36 7.29
C PHE A 137 11.14 -2.31 6.53
N ASP A 138 11.05 -2.35 5.22
CA ASP A 138 12.20 -2.16 4.34
C ASP A 138 12.21 -0.72 3.83
N GLU A 139 13.31 -0.02 4.06
CA GLU A 139 13.53 1.37 3.63
C GLU A 139 12.42 2.35 4.11
N ILE A 140 12.12 2.35 5.43
CA ILE A 140 11.07 3.22 6.03
C ILE A 140 11.29 4.71 5.78
N GLN A 141 12.54 5.16 5.62
CA GLN A 141 12.86 6.56 5.31
C GLN A 141 12.35 7.01 3.94
N LEU A 142 12.03 6.07 3.05
CA LEU A 142 11.36 6.39 1.77
C LEU A 142 9.85 6.62 1.92
N PHE A 143 9.30 6.50 3.13
CA PHE A 143 7.92 6.90 3.38
C PHE A 143 7.86 8.43 3.38
N GLU A 144 6.89 8.99 2.68
CA GLU A 144 6.72 10.44 2.62
C GLU A 144 6.65 11.03 4.03
N PRO A 145 7.59 11.94 4.43
CA PRO A 145 7.82 12.32 5.81
C PRO A 145 6.66 13.08 6.46
N GLY A 146 5.96 13.91 5.67
CA GLY A 146 4.90 14.80 6.16
C GLY A 146 3.64 14.07 6.60
N LYS A 147 3.33 12.93 5.98
CA LYS A 147 2.05 12.20 6.14
C LYS A 147 2.29 10.73 6.45
N THR A 148 2.81 9.97 5.47
CA THR A 148 2.92 8.51 5.56
C THR A 148 3.81 8.07 6.71
N LEU A 149 4.98 8.67 6.88
CA LEU A 149 5.89 8.34 7.98
C LEU A 149 5.26 8.70 9.34
N LYS A 150 4.69 9.91 9.49
CA LYS A 150 4.03 10.34 10.73
C LYS A 150 2.86 9.44 11.08
N THR A 151 2.02 9.07 10.11
CA THR A 151 0.90 8.15 10.32
C THR A 151 1.39 6.76 10.74
N THR A 152 2.48 6.29 10.13
CA THR A 152 3.12 5.01 10.51
C THR A 152 3.64 5.06 11.94
N ILE A 153 4.31 6.14 12.35
CA ILE A 153 4.76 6.33 13.73
C ILE A 153 3.59 6.33 14.70
N CYS A 154 2.51 7.07 14.39
CA CYS A 154 1.30 7.08 15.23
C CYS A 154 0.64 5.69 15.34
N MET A 155 0.62 4.92 14.26
CA MET A 155 0.16 3.53 14.27
C MET A 155 1.05 2.67 15.18
N LEU A 156 2.36 2.73 15.02
CA LEU A 156 3.32 1.96 15.82
C LEU A 156 3.25 2.32 17.31
N ASP A 157 3.02 3.60 17.66
CA ASP A 157 2.80 4.01 19.05
C ASP A 157 1.70 3.22 19.75
N GLU A 158 0.63 2.92 19.06
CA GLU A 158 -0.49 2.19 19.63
C GLU A 158 -0.29 0.67 19.57
N LEU A 159 0.36 0.16 18.52
CA LEU A 159 0.57 -1.27 18.34
C LEU A 159 1.67 -1.82 19.27
N VAL A 160 2.75 -1.06 19.49
CA VAL A 160 3.83 -1.49 20.42
C VAL A 160 3.33 -1.62 21.85
N LYS A 161 2.44 -0.74 22.32
CA LYS A 161 1.77 -0.87 23.62
C LYS A 161 1.01 -2.19 23.80
N ARG A 162 0.63 -2.82 22.70
CA ARG A 162 -0.09 -4.10 22.65
C ARG A 162 0.84 -5.32 22.41
N GLY A 163 2.15 -5.09 22.44
CA GLY A 163 3.17 -6.13 22.26
C GLY A 163 3.40 -6.54 20.80
N ASN A 164 2.98 -5.74 19.83
CA ASN A 164 3.41 -5.90 18.45
C ASN A 164 4.88 -5.48 18.32
N LYS A 165 5.63 -6.19 17.48
CA LYS A 165 7.06 -5.98 17.26
C LYS A 165 7.35 -5.59 15.82
N PHE A 166 8.47 -4.93 15.61
CA PHE A 166 8.90 -4.60 14.25
C PHE A 166 10.42 -4.55 14.10
N VAL A 167 10.85 -4.82 12.88
CA VAL A 167 12.21 -4.60 12.38
C VAL A 167 12.17 -3.49 11.36
N ILE A 168 13.07 -2.53 11.46
CA ILE A 168 13.37 -1.56 10.42
C ILE A 168 14.72 -1.92 9.83
N MET A 169 14.81 -1.99 8.51
CA MET A 169 16.09 -2.17 7.82
C MET A 169 16.25 -1.14 6.70
N THR A 170 17.45 -0.59 6.60
CA THR A 170 17.77 0.46 5.63
C THR A 170 19.27 0.57 5.36
N ALA A 171 19.63 1.19 4.25
CA ALA A 171 20.98 1.66 3.98
C ALA A 171 21.14 3.18 4.22
N THR A 172 20.04 3.94 4.31
CA THR A 172 20.07 5.40 4.28
C THR A 172 19.12 5.99 5.32
N MET A 173 19.62 6.26 6.53
CA MET A 173 18.82 6.89 7.58
C MET A 173 19.68 7.87 8.37
N PRO A 174 19.27 9.14 8.54
CA PRO A 174 20.01 10.12 9.33
C PRO A 174 19.91 9.82 10.82
N GLU A 175 20.93 10.26 11.58
CA GLU A 175 21.03 10.01 13.01
C GLU A 175 19.85 10.55 13.82
N VAL A 176 19.30 11.68 13.44
CA VAL A 176 18.10 12.26 14.07
C VAL A 176 16.94 11.27 14.04
N LEU A 177 16.66 10.63 12.88
CA LEU A 177 15.59 9.65 12.77
C LEU A 177 15.94 8.34 13.50
N ILE A 178 17.20 7.90 13.46
CA ILE A 178 17.67 6.72 14.20
C ILE A 178 17.45 6.91 15.70
N ASN A 179 17.92 8.01 16.26
CA ASN A 179 17.81 8.31 17.68
C ASN A 179 16.34 8.47 18.10
N PHE A 180 15.55 9.18 17.31
CA PHE A 180 14.11 9.33 17.54
C PHE A 180 13.39 7.97 17.65
N LEU A 181 13.63 7.05 16.72
CA LEU A 181 13.00 5.73 16.72
C LEU A 181 13.54 4.84 17.85
N LYS A 182 14.84 4.85 18.07
CA LYS A 182 15.52 4.11 19.16
C LYS A 182 14.94 4.45 20.51
N ASP A 183 14.87 5.74 20.85
CA ASP A 183 14.43 6.20 22.16
C ASP A 183 12.92 5.98 22.35
N ARG A 184 12.13 6.19 21.27
CA ARG A 184 10.68 6.04 21.31
C ARG A 184 10.22 4.61 21.52
N TYR A 185 10.93 3.64 20.95
CA TYR A 185 10.51 2.24 20.93
C TYR A 185 11.46 1.27 21.63
N ASP A 186 12.44 1.78 22.41
CA ASP A 186 13.48 1.00 23.08
C ASP A 186 14.12 -0.06 22.13
N MET A 187 14.59 0.42 20.97
CA MET A 187 15.10 -0.48 19.91
C MET A 187 16.55 -0.89 20.13
N GLU A 188 16.83 -2.13 19.77
CA GLU A 188 18.22 -2.57 19.49
C GLU A 188 18.64 -2.01 18.13
N VAL A 189 19.76 -1.31 18.09
CA VAL A 189 20.29 -0.68 16.87
C VAL A 189 21.56 -1.40 16.43
N THR A 190 21.52 -1.96 15.23
CA THR A 190 22.67 -2.59 14.58
C THR A 190 23.14 -1.75 13.42
N ILE A 191 24.33 -1.13 13.57
CA ILE A 191 25.00 -0.35 12.51
C ILE A 191 26.26 -1.11 12.08
N THR A 192 26.46 -1.28 10.76
CA THR A 192 27.70 -1.85 10.25
C THR A 192 28.73 -0.78 9.95
N ASP A 193 29.98 -1.08 10.30
CA ASP A 193 31.11 -0.17 10.13
C ASP A 193 31.73 -0.31 8.72
N LYS A 194 31.66 -1.52 8.15
CA LYS A 194 32.26 -1.84 6.86
C LYS A 194 31.23 -1.92 5.74
N PRO A 195 31.60 -1.56 4.51
CA PRO A 195 30.77 -1.82 3.34
C PRO A 195 30.65 -3.34 3.10
N SER A 196 29.55 -3.77 2.51
CA SER A 196 29.32 -5.19 2.19
C SER A 196 30.30 -5.77 1.18
N VAL A 197 30.94 -4.93 0.37
CA VAL A 197 31.89 -5.31 -0.68
C VAL A 197 33.15 -4.46 -0.54
N GLU A 198 34.21 -5.05 -0.05
CA GLU A 198 35.48 -4.34 0.24
C GLU A 198 36.21 -3.85 -1.03
N ASN A 199 36.15 -4.62 -2.14
CA ASN A 199 36.84 -4.29 -3.40
C ASN A 199 35.95 -3.44 -4.34
N ARG A 200 35.17 -2.53 -3.82
CA ARG A 200 34.32 -1.65 -4.59
C ARG A 200 34.80 -0.22 -4.49
N CYS A 201 35.06 0.41 -5.63
CA CYS A 201 35.44 1.82 -5.72
C CYS A 201 34.54 2.51 -6.76
N VAL A 202 33.67 3.42 -6.31
CA VAL A 202 32.78 4.17 -7.19
C VAL A 202 33.10 5.66 -7.06
N LYS A 203 33.40 6.28 -8.19
CA LYS A 203 33.65 7.71 -8.28
C LYS A 203 32.34 8.44 -8.59
N LEU A 204 32.10 9.54 -7.92
CA LEU A 204 30.95 10.43 -8.13
C LEU A 204 31.43 11.76 -8.69
N LYS A 205 30.81 12.23 -9.77
CA LYS A 205 31.07 13.55 -10.33
C LYS A 205 29.80 14.18 -10.91
N TYR A 206 29.82 15.49 -11.06
CA TYR A 206 28.73 16.27 -11.66
C TYR A 206 29.10 16.74 -13.06
N ILE A 207 28.12 16.74 -13.94
CA ILE A 207 28.18 17.38 -15.26
C ILE A 207 26.93 18.22 -15.49
N LYS A 208 27.02 19.32 -16.22
CA LYS A 208 25.86 20.14 -16.54
C LYS A 208 24.93 19.46 -17.55
N SER A 209 25.51 18.80 -18.57
CA SER A 209 24.77 18.13 -19.64
C SER A 209 25.45 16.83 -20.07
N ILE A 210 24.66 15.87 -20.53
CA ILE A 210 25.15 14.57 -21.00
C ILE A 210 25.92 14.74 -22.31
N ASN A 211 27.08 14.10 -22.39
CA ASN A 211 27.81 13.91 -23.65
C ASN A 211 27.48 12.51 -24.21
N PHE A 212 26.66 12.45 -25.25
CA PHE A 212 26.18 11.21 -25.86
C PHE A 212 27.30 10.40 -26.54
N ASP A 213 28.37 11.03 -27.09
CA ASP A 213 29.50 10.32 -27.65
C ASP A 213 30.24 9.50 -26.60
N LYS A 214 30.26 9.95 -25.33
CA LYS A 214 30.82 9.17 -24.22
C LYS A 214 29.91 7.99 -23.80
N ILE A 215 28.60 8.06 -24.01
CA ILE A 215 27.70 6.93 -23.83
C ILE A 215 27.93 5.90 -24.95
N GLU A 216 27.97 6.35 -26.19
CA GLU A 216 28.16 5.50 -27.38
C GLU A 216 29.48 4.77 -27.40
N SER A 217 30.57 5.45 -27.06
CA SER A 217 31.92 4.88 -27.05
C SER A 217 32.18 3.91 -25.90
N PHE A 218 31.36 3.87 -24.89
CA PHE A 218 31.54 3.01 -23.73
C PHE A 218 30.98 1.62 -23.99
N GLN A 219 31.84 0.62 -23.96
CA GLN A 219 31.54 -0.76 -24.37
C GLN A 219 31.15 -1.70 -23.22
N ASN A 220 30.88 -1.13 -22.01
CA ASN A 220 30.38 -1.91 -20.88
C ASN A 220 28.95 -1.52 -20.54
N LYS A 221 28.32 -2.25 -19.60
CA LYS A 221 26.99 -1.98 -19.11
C LYS A 221 26.88 -0.59 -18.52
N GLN A 222 25.81 0.11 -18.90
CA GLN A 222 25.47 1.43 -18.38
C GLN A 222 24.04 1.46 -17.89
N ILE A 223 23.78 2.22 -16.82
CA ILE A 223 22.43 2.53 -16.34
C ILE A 223 22.25 4.04 -16.45
N ILE A 224 21.13 4.47 -17.01
CA ILE A 224 20.75 5.88 -17.10
C ILE A 224 19.43 6.03 -16.33
N ILE A 225 19.46 6.74 -15.19
CA ILE A 225 18.29 6.94 -14.35
C ILE A 225 17.75 8.34 -14.58
N CYS A 226 16.52 8.41 -15.08
CA CYS A 226 15.78 9.62 -15.39
C CYS A 226 14.71 9.87 -14.32
N ASN A 227 14.40 11.12 -14.05
CA ASN A 227 13.33 11.49 -13.14
C ASN A 227 11.97 11.65 -13.85
N SER A 228 11.95 11.69 -15.18
CA SER A 228 10.73 11.79 -16.00
C SER A 228 10.79 10.92 -17.26
N GLN A 229 9.61 10.62 -17.83
CA GLN A 229 9.54 9.94 -19.12
C GLN A 229 10.03 10.80 -20.28
N GLN A 230 9.87 12.12 -20.18
CA GLN A 230 10.40 13.04 -21.19
C GLN A 230 11.92 12.96 -21.27
N GLU A 231 12.63 12.94 -20.14
CA GLU A 231 14.08 12.72 -20.12
C GLU A 231 14.46 11.38 -20.74
N GLN A 232 13.69 10.30 -20.50
CA GLN A 232 13.93 9.01 -21.14
C GLN A 232 13.83 9.09 -22.67
N GLU A 233 12.78 9.76 -23.18
CA GLU A 233 12.56 9.96 -24.62
C GLU A 233 13.66 10.83 -25.23
N ASP A 234 14.05 11.90 -24.58
CA ASP A 234 15.10 12.81 -25.03
C ASP A 234 16.47 12.09 -25.11
N ILE A 235 16.80 11.26 -24.11
CA ILE A 235 18.02 10.47 -24.09
C ILE A 235 17.99 9.42 -25.20
N GLN A 236 16.87 8.71 -25.36
CA GLN A 236 16.71 7.72 -26.43
C GLN A 236 16.96 8.36 -27.81
N ASN A 237 16.36 9.52 -28.06
CA ASN A 237 16.47 10.19 -29.36
C ASN A 237 17.91 10.54 -29.73
N ASN A 238 18.76 10.78 -28.74
CA ASN A 238 20.16 11.15 -28.92
C ASN A 238 21.15 9.97 -28.98
N ILE A 239 20.76 8.77 -28.60
CA ILE A 239 21.57 7.54 -28.73
C ILE A 239 21.31 6.93 -30.12
N LYS A 240 22.37 6.66 -30.88
CA LYS A 240 22.30 6.14 -32.26
C LYS A 240 21.98 4.65 -32.27
N ASP A 241 22.73 3.86 -31.48
CA ASP A 241 22.59 2.40 -31.42
C ASP A 241 21.41 2.01 -30.49
N LYS A 242 20.21 1.91 -31.07
CA LYS A 242 18.98 1.57 -30.37
C LYS A 242 18.95 0.11 -29.86
N ASP A 243 19.66 -0.80 -30.50
CA ASP A 243 19.66 -2.23 -30.15
C ASP A 243 20.32 -2.52 -28.78
N ARG A 244 21.11 -1.55 -28.29
CA ARG A 244 21.71 -1.60 -26.95
C ARG A 244 20.75 -1.22 -25.84
N ILE A 245 19.63 -0.55 -26.16
CA ILE A 245 18.76 0.10 -25.18
C ILE A 245 17.71 -0.88 -24.65
N ILE A 246 17.50 -0.85 -23.35
CA ILE A 246 16.38 -1.51 -22.65
C ILE A 246 15.70 -0.43 -21.81
N PHE A 247 14.36 -0.34 -21.92
CA PHE A 247 13.56 0.59 -21.11
C PHE A 247 12.85 -0.13 -19.99
N LEU A 248 12.96 0.42 -18.78
CA LEU A 248 12.19 -0.07 -17.63
C LEU A 248 11.59 1.11 -16.83
N ASN A 249 10.27 1.18 -16.77
CA ASN A 249 9.57 2.16 -15.94
C ASN A 249 8.18 1.66 -15.50
N ASN A 250 7.47 2.46 -14.71
CA ASN A 250 6.17 2.09 -14.13
C ASN A 250 4.96 2.37 -15.05
N LYS A 251 5.19 2.81 -16.29
CA LYS A 251 4.15 3.08 -17.30
C LYS A 251 4.02 1.97 -18.34
N LEU A 252 4.78 0.90 -18.17
CA LEU A 252 4.56 -0.33 -18.89
C LEU A 252 3.34 -1.08 -18.32
N LEU A 253 2.62 -1.77 -19.18
CA LEU A 253 1.64 -2.77 -18.78
C LEU A 253 2.34 -3.85 -17.93
N ARG A 254 1.61 -4.50 -17.06
CA ARG A 254 2.19 -5.45 -16.11
C ARG A 254 2.98 -6.56 -16.81
N GLU A 255 2.41 -7.16 -17.83
CA GLU A 255 3.03 -8.31 -18.54
C GLU A 255 4.24 -7.87 -19.35
N ASP A 256 4.15 -6.73 -20.06
CA ASP A 256 5.27 -6.14 -20.78
C ASP A 256 6.43 -5.85 -19.82
N ARG A 257 6.09 -5.29 -18.68
CA ARG A 257 7.05 -5.01 -17.62
C ARG A 257 7.70 -6.27 -17.06
N GLU A 258 6.95 -7.36 -16.83
CA GLU A 258 7.49 -8.64 -16.36
C GLU A 258 8.47 -9.24 -17.39
N ILE A 259 8.24 -9.04 -18.70
CA ILE A 259 9.16 -9.45 -19.76
C ILE A 259 10.44 -8.62 -19.74
N VAL A 260 10.27 -7.29 -19.66
CA VAL A 260 11.43 -6.36 -19.59
C VAL A 260 12.25 -6.59 -18.32
N GLU A 261 11.61 -6.80 -17.16
CA GLU A 261 12.32 -7.12 -15.92
C GLU A 261 13.18 -8.40 -16.06
N LYS A 262 12.67 -9.42 -16.73
CA LYS A 262 13.47 -10.64 -17.03
C LYS A 262 14.70 -10.32 -17.90
N GLN A 263 14.52 -9.52 -18.96
CA GLN A 263 15.65 -9.07 -19.80
C GLN A 263 16.66 -8.26 -18.99
N VAL A 264 16.20 -7.35 -18.12
CA VAL A 264 17.09 -6.58 -17.25
C VAL A 264 17.89 -7.50 -16.33
N PHE A 265 17.27 -8.51 -15.72
CA PHE A 265 18.01 -9.49 -14.91
C PHE A 265 18.97 -10.34 -15.72
N GLU A 266 18.61 -10.73 -16.94
CA GLU A 266 19.49 -11.48 -17.85
C GLU A 266 20.74 -10.67 -18.20
N PHE A 267 20.57 -9.39 -18.53
CA PHE A 267 21.68 -8.55 -19.00
C PHE A 267 22.46 -7.84 -17.90
N PHE A 268 21.83 -7.48 -16.78
CA PHE A 268 22.42 -6.70 -15.68
C PHE A 268 22.57 -7.50 -14.37
N GLY A 269 22.09 -8.73 -14.31
CA GLY A 269 22.20 -9.61 -13.15
C GLY A 269 23.65 -10.13 -12.96
N LYS A 270 23.87 -10.81 -11.80
CA LYS A 270 25.21 -11.26 -11.37
C LYS A 270 25.90 -12.19 -12.35
N ASP A 271 25.15 -13.10 -12.96
CA ASP A 271 25.68 -14.15 -13.83
C ASP A 271 25.66 -13.76 -15.32
N SER A 272 25.34 -12.53 -15.62
CA SER A 272 25.26 -12.02 -17.00
C SER A 272 26.66 -11.95 -17.66
N LYS A 273 26.75 -12.51 -18.87
CA LYS A 273 27.92 -12.45 -19.71
C LYS A 273 27.90 -11.29 -20.72
N GLU A 274 26.76 -10.60 -20.84
CA GLU A 274 26.60 -9.48 -21.74
C GLU A 274 27.28 -8.23 -21.19
N ASN A 275 27.97 -7.47 -22.03
CA ASN A 275 28.77 -6.33 -21.59
C ASN A 275 28.36 -5.00 -22.26
N ASN A 276 27.53 -5.02 -23.30
CA ASN A 276 27.29 -3.83 -24.12
C ASN A 276 25.80 -3.42 -24.16
N LYS A 277 25.16 -3.28 -23.00
CA LYS A 277 23.75 -2.85 -22.89
C LYS A 277 23.61 -1.57 -22.10
N ILE A 278 22.58 -0.80 -22.42
CA ILE A 278 22.20 0.47 -21.78
C ILE A 278 20.79 0.32 -21.21
N LEU A 279 20.66 0.36 -19.90
CA LEU A 279 19.36 0.41 -19.24
C LEU A 279 18.95 1.86 -19.02
N ILE A 280 17.90 2.32 -19.71
CA ILE A 280 17.28 3.62 -19.47
C ILE A 280 16.04 3.38 -18.57
N THR A 281 16.03 3.98 -17.39
CA THR A 281 15.04 3.68 -16.37
C THR A 281 14.67 4.89 -15.53
N THR A 282 13.74 4.71 -14.59
CA THR A 282 13.36 5.69 -13.59
C THR A 282 13.74 5.18 -12.18
N GLN A 283 13.23 5.81 -11.14
CA GLN A 283 13.45 5.41 -9.73
C GLN A 283 13.12 3.95 -9.43
N ILE A 284 12.50 3.25 -10.35
CA ILE A 284 12.08 1.85 -10.18
C ILE A 284 13.23 0.90 -9.82
N VAL A 285 14.47 1.25 -10.20
CA VAL A 285 15.65 0.43 -9.93
C VAL A 285 16.37 0.79 -8.62
N GLU A 286 16.01 1.90 -7.97
CA GLU A 286 16.63 2.35 -6.71
C GLU A 286 16.52 1.29 -5.63
N ALA A 287 15.37 0.63 -5.55
CA ALA A 287 15.10 -0.35 -4.52
C ALA A 287 14.84 -1.75 -5.12
N GLY A 288 15.44 -2.80 -4.53
CA GLY A 288 15.12 -4.24 -4.71
C GLY A 288 15.55 -4.95 -5.99
N MET A 289 16.09 -4.28 -6.97
CA MET A 289 16.63 -4.97 -8.15
C MET A 289 18.09 -5.36 -7.92
N ASP A 290 18.40 -6.63 -8.13
CA ASP A 290 19.76 -7.18 -8.01
C ASP A 290 20.49 -7.09 -9.35
N ILE A 291 20.84 -5.86 -9.74
CA ILE A 291 21.47 -5.49 -11.01
C ILE A 291 22.73 -4.66 -10.77
N SER A 292 23.63 -4.66 -11.76
CA SER A 292 24.88 -3.90 -11.70
C SER A 292 25.34 -3.42 -13.08
N ALA A 293 25.90 -2.20 -13.09
CA ALA A 293 26.64 -1.67 -14.21
C ALA A 293 27.95 -1.04 -13.71
N SER A 294 28.91 -0.82 -14.60
CA SER A 294 30.16 -0.13 -14.25
C SER A 294 30.06 1.39 -14.36
N ARG A 295 29.06 1.91 -15.08
CA ARG A 295 28.81 3.33 -15.24
C ARG A 295 27.32 3.64 -15.03
N MET A 296 27.03 4.73 -14.31
CA MET A 296 25.71 5.25 -14.18
C MET A 296 25.65 6.74 -14.52
N TYR A 297 24.67 7.12 -15.33
CA TYR A 297 24.22 8.50 -15.43
C TYR A 297 22.96 8.64 -14.60
N SER A 298 22.88 9.68 -13.79
CA SER A 298 21.75 9.91 -12.89
C SER A 298 21.29 11.35 -12.98
N SER A 299 20.00 11.57 -13.24
CA SER A 299 19.36 12.87 -12.98
C SER A 299 19.52 13.25 -11.51
N LEU A 300 19.64 14.54 -11.22
CA LEU A 300 19.72 15.07 -9.86
C LEU A 300 18.61 14.51 -8.96
N CYS A 301 18.98 14.07 -7.77
CA CYS A 301 18.07 13.48 -6.78
C CYS A 301 18.57 13.77 -5.36
N PRO A 302 17.73 13.56 -4.32
CA PRO A 302 18.14 13.58 -2.92
C PRO A 302 19.27 12.60 -2.62
N ILE A 303 20.04 12.87 -1.57
CA ILE A 303 21.22 12.06 -1.19
C ILE A 303 20.86 10.61 -0.87
N ASP A 304 19.74 10.35 -0.21
CA ASP A 304 19.25 9.01 0.11
C ASP A 304 18.91 8.20 -1.16
N ASN A 305 18.27 8.82 -2.16
CA ASN A 305 18.07 8.23 -3.47
C ASN A 305 19.40 7.98 -4.19
N LEU A 306 20.36 8.92 -4.12
CA LEU A 306 21.66 8.77 -4.74
C LEU A 306 22.43 7.56 -4.17
N VAL A 307 22.38 7.34 -2.86
CA VAL A 307 22.97 6.16 -2.20
C VAL A 307 22.28 4.86 -2.65
N GLN A 308 20.95 4.86 -2.82
CA GLN A 308 20.23 3.71 -3.36
C GLN A 308 20.63 3.41 -4.82
N ARG A 309 20.85 4.47 -5.63
CA ARG A 309 21.35 4.36 -7.01
C ARG A 309 22.79 3.86 -7.02
N ASP A 310 23.64 4.36 -6.16
CA ASP A 310 25.01 3.89 -5.98
C ASP A 310 25.06 2.37 -5.78
N GLY A 311 24.17 1.80 -5.01
CA GLY A 311 24.04 0.36 -4.84
C GLY A 311 23.81 -0.46 -6.13
N ARG A 312 23.69 0.18 -7.30
CA ARG A 312 23.56 -0.45 -8.64
C ARG A 312 24.82 -0.30 -9.48
N VAL A 313 25.85 0.35 -8.96
CA VAL A 313 27.14 0.50 -9.65
C VAL A 313 28.15 -0.42 -9.01
N CYS A 314 28.80 -1.27 -9.82
CA CYS A 314 29.79 -2.24 -9.31
C CYS A 314 29.31 -2.99 -8.05
N ARG A 315 28.06 -3.41 -8.05
CA ARG A 315 27.38 -4.00 -6.89
C ARG A 315 28.11 -5.19 -6.27
N TRP A 316 28.84 -5.94 -7.09
CA TRP A 316 29.58 -7.12 -6.67
C TRP A 316 31.10 -6.91 -6.65
N GLY A 317 31.55 -5.65 -6.67
CA GLY A 317 32.95 -5.26 -6.68
C GLY A 317 33.42 -4.62 -7.98
N GLY A 318 34.63 -4.08 -7.96
CA GLY A 318 35.24 -3.42 -9.08
C GLY A 318 35.18 -1.89 -9.02
N ASN A 319 35.66 -1.28 -10.12
CA ASN A 319 35.72 0.18 -10.25
C ASN A 319 34.60 0.67 -11.16
N GLY A 320 33.91 1.70 -10.71
CA GLY A 320 32.80 2.32 -11.45
C GLY A 320 32.69 3.81 -11.25
N GLU A 321 31.76 4.42 -11.95
CA GLU A 321 31.50 5.85 -11.84
C GLU A 321 29.98 6.17 -11.86
N ILE A 322 29.59 7.17 -11.09
CA ILE A 322 28.29 7.82 -11.14
C ILE A 322 28.49 9.23 -11.66
N ILE A 323 27.77 9.55 -12.72
CA ILE A 323 27.82 10.86 -13.36
C ILE A 323 26.45 11.50 -13.15
N LEU A 324 26.38 12.42 -12.18
CA LEU A 324 25.18 13.18 -11.92
C LEU A 324 25.04 14.28 -12.96
N PHE A 325 23.87 14.43 -13.56
CA PHE A 325 23.59 15.49 -14.52
C PHE A 325 22.39 16.33 -14.08
N GLU A 326 22.37 17.57 -14.55
CA GLU A 326 21.26 18.47 -14.31
C GLU A 326 20.03 17.96 -15.09
N GLY A 327 18.99 17.54 -14.37
CA GLY A 327 17.77 17.00 -14.92
C GLY A 327 16.55 17.53 -14.16
N VAL A 328 15.36 17.01 -14.49
CA VAL A 328 14.12 17.36 -13.78
C VAL A 328 14.15 16.77 -12.38
N TYR A 329 14.04 17.61 -11.35
CA TYR A 329 13.99 17.17 -9.95
C TYR A 329 12.75 17.65 -9.18
N SER A 330 11.77 18.21 -9.89
CA SER A 330 10.52 18.70 -9.31
C SER A 330 9.65 17.66 -8.61
N ILE A 331 9.98 16.38 -8.74
CA ILE A 331 9.32 15.26 -8.06
C ILE A 331 9.86 15.03 -6.63
N TYR A 332 10.96 15.68 -6.27
CA TYR A 332 11.63 15.58 -4.99
C TYR A 332 11.53 16.87 -4.19
N ASP A 333 11.93 16.82 -2.91
CA ASP A 333 12.12 18.03 -2.14
C ASP A 333 13.25 18.86 -2.75
N LYS A 334 12.94 20.11 -3.08
CA LYS A 334 13.84 21.03 -3.78
C LYS A 334 15.08 21.34 -2.95
N LYS A 335 14.89 21.65 -1.64
CA LYS A 335 15.96 22.03 -0.73
C LYS A 335 16.97 20.88 -0.56
N VAL A 336 16.47 19.66 -0.39
CA VAL A 336 17.33 18.47 -0.27
C VAL A 336 18.11 18.21 -1.55
N CYS A 337 17.50 18.35 -2.72
CA CYS A 337 18.20 18.22 -4.01
C CYS A 337 19.30 19.28 -4.19
N GLU A 338 19.01 20.55 -3.84
CA GLU A 338 19.95 21.66 -3.96
C GLU A 338 21.15 21.45 -3.02
N LEU A 339 20.91 21.05 -1.77
CA LEU A 339 21.98 20.71 -0.83
C LEU A 339 22.84 19.54 -1.34
N THR A 340 22.20 18.46 -1.84
CA THR A 340 22.92 17.33 -2.44
C THR A 340 23.84 17.80 -3.58
N LEU A 341 23.34 18.69 -4.43
CA LEU A 341 24.11 19.25 -5.55
C LEU A 341 25.30 20.10 -5.07
N GLU A 342 25.12 20.92 -4.03
CA GLU A 342 26.18 21.73 -3.42
C GLU A 342 27.32 20.86 -2.90
N TYR A 343 27.00 19.78 -2.18
CA TYR A 343 28.01 18.83 -1.67
C TYR A 343 28.78 18.15 -2.81
N ILE A 344 28.13 17.78 -3.90
CA ILE A 344 28.81 17.16 -5.05
C ILE A 344 29.67 18.17 -5.78
N LYS A 345 29.19 19.40 -5.98
CA LYS A 345 29.97 20.46 -6.67
C LYS A 345 31.18 20.96 -5.87
N SER A 346 31.13 20.87 -4.54
CA SER A 346 32.25 21.20 -3.68
C SER A 346 33.41 20.20 -3.79
N ASN A 347 33.21 19.09 -4.50
CA ASN A 347 34.18 18.04 -4.73
C ASN A 347 34.16 17.69 -6.23
N ASP A 348 35.26 18.00 -6.96
CA ASP A 348 35.33 17.79 -8.43
C ASP A 348 35.07 16.32 -8.84
N GLU A 349 35.72 15.38 -8.15
CA GLU A 349 35.52 13.94 -8.26
C GLU A 349 35.82 13.30 -6.90
N ILE A 350 34.85 12.59 -6.32
CA ILE A 350 35.00 11.95 -5.02
C ILE A 350 34.79 10.45 -5.11
N VAL A 351 35.54 9.67 -4.33
CA VAL A 351 35.22 8.27 -4.08
C VAL A 351 34.03 8.22 -3.12
N PHE A 352 32.87 7.82 -3.64
CA PHE A 352 31.60 7.79 -2.91
C PHE A 352 31.52 6.57 -1.99
N SER A 353 32.42 6.57 -0.98
CA SER A 353 32.57 5.49 0.00
C SER A 353 31.41 5.43 0.97
N TRP A 354 31.26 4.33 1.70
CA TRP A 354 30.25 4.14 2.74
C TRP A 354 30.31 5.22 3.84
N ASP A 355 31.51 5.66 4.21
CA ASP A 355 31.66 6.70 5.23
C ASP A 355 31.22 8.08 4.72
N ILE A 356 31.55 8.42 3.48
CA ILE A 356 31.07 9.65 2.83
C ILE A 356 29.54 9.63 2.71
N GLN A 357 28.95 8.49 2.33
CA GLN A 357 27.51 8.33 2.23
C GLN A 357 26.82 8.59 3.60
N LYS A 358 27.32 7.98 4.67
CA LYS A 358 26.80 8.21 6.04
C LYS A 358 26.92 9.68 6.46
N GLN A 359 28.09 10.29 6.22
CA GLN A 359 28.34 11.67 6.53
C GLN A 359 27.34 12.59 5.81
N TRP A 360 27.23 12.48 4.49
CA TRP A 360 26.35 13.34 3.69
C TRP A 360 24.88 13.13 4.01
N ILE A 361 24.44 11.90 4.30
CA ILE A 361 23.09 11.62 4.75
C ILE A 361 22.77 12.42 6.03
N ASN A 362 23.67 12.41 7.01
CA ASN A 362 23.49 13.17 8.25
C ASN A 362 23.48 14.68 8.01
N GLU A 363 24.46 15.19 7.29
CA GLU A 363 24.64 16.64 7.07
C GLU A 363 23.49 17.25 6.24
N ILE A 364 22.91 16.49 5.30
CA ILE A 364 21.85 16.97 4.41
C ILE A 364 20.46 16.72 5.00
N LEU A 365 20.23 15.57 5.68
CA LEU A 365 18.89 15.13 6.06
C LEU A 365 18.53 15.35 7.53
N ASN A 366 19.48 15.60 8.43
CA ASN A 366 19.16 15.77 9.84
C ASN A 366 18.14 16.90 10.07
N ASP A 367 18.42 18.11 9.59
CA ASP A 367 17.53 19.27 9.75
C ASP A 367 16.14 19.00 9.12
N PHE A 368 16.12 18.34 7.96
CA PHE A 368 14.89 17.99 7.26
C PHE A 368 13.99 17.07 8.11
N TYR A 369 14.56 16.03 8.70
CA TYR A 369 13.79 15.11 9.55
C TYR A 369 13.46 15.73 10.91
N GLU A 370 14.33 16.57 11.49
CA GLU A 370 14.06 17.27 12.73
C GLU A 370 12.83 18.17 12.61
N GLU A 371 12.73 18.95 11.53
CA GLU A 371 11.55 19.77 11.23
C GLU A 371 10.26 18.92 11.12
N HIS A 372 10.33 17.81 10.40
CA HIS A 372 9.17 16.95 10.22
C HIS A 372 8.76 16.23 11.52
N LEU A 373 9.69 15.72 12.29
CA LEU A 373 9.42 15.02 13.55
C LEU A 373 8.96 15.96 14.67
N GLY A 374 9.47 17.20 14.71
CA GLY A 374 9.08 18.23 15.68
C GLY A 374 7.57 18.53 15.67
N ASN A 375 6.91 18.37 14.53
CA ASN A 375 5.48 18.59 14.36
C ASN A 375 4.58 17.34 14.60
N LEU A 376 5.14 16.24 15.13
CA LEU A 376 4.39 14.99 15.29
C LEU A 376 3.21 15.11 16.28
N ASN A 377 3.36 15.87 17.36
CA ASN A 377 2.30 16.05 18.34
C ASN A 377 1.11 16.83 17.77
N SER A 378 1.34 17.91 17.03
CA SER A 378 0.28 18.65 16.34
C SER A 378 -0.35 17.79 15.24
N PHE A 379 0.42 16.99 14.52
CA PHE A 379 -0.12 16.02 13.56
C PHE A 379 -1.10 15.03 14.23
N LYS A 380 -0.76 14.49 15.40
CA LYS A 380 -1.61 13.56 16.15
C LYS A 380 -2.90 14.21 16.65
N THR A 381 -2.83 15.44 17.16
CA THR A 381 -3.99 16.14 17.73
C THR A 381 -4.92 16.74 16.70
N ASP A 382 -4.40 17.19 15.57
CA ASP A 382 -5.15 17.91 14.55
C ASP A 382 -5.38 17.08 13.29
N THR A 383 -4.31 16.63 12.65
CA THR A 383 -4.41 15.96 11.35
C THR A 383 -4.94 14.53 11.48
N LEU A 384 -4.40 13.74 12.41
CA LEU A 384 -4.84 12.34 12.61
C LEU A 384 -6.30 12.28 13.10
N LYS A 385 -6.73 13.27 13.87
CA LYS A 385 -8.09 13.37 14.39
C LYS A 385 -9.11 13.83 13.35
N LYS A 386 -8.73 14.74 12.44
CA LYS A 386 -9.64 15.42 11.51
C LYS A 386 -9.35 15.12 10.05
N GLY A 387 -8.15 14.65 9.74
CA GLY A 387 -7.65 14.55 8.38
C GLY A 387 -8.40 13.57 7.49
N SER A 388 -8.48 13.91 6.24
CA SER A 388 -8.91 13.04 5.16
C SER A 388 -7.80 12.04 4.80
N ARG A 389 -8.08 11.09 3.90
CA ARG A 389 -7.06 10.20 3.34
C ARG A 389 -5.83 10.95 2.85
N ASN A 390 -6.04 12.05 2.14
CA ASN A 390 -4.99 12.84 1.51
C ASN A 390 -4.09 13.57 2.51
N ASP A 391 -4.54 13.70 3.76
CA ASP A 391 -3.77 14.30 4.85
C ASP A 391 -2.93 13.27 5.61
N LEU A 392 -3.29 11.98 5.53
CA LEU A 392 -2.73 10.89 6.35
C LEU A 392 -1.81 9.93 5.58
N ILE A 393 -2.06 9.76 4.30
CA ILE A 393 -1.27 8.89 3.42
C ILE A 393 -0.83 9.73 2.23
N ARG A 394 0.32 9.39 1.66
CA ARG A 394 0.79 10.06 0.44
C ARG A 394 -0.31 10.11 -0.62
N ASP A 395 -0.41 11.26 -1.26
CA ASP A 395 -1.46 11.52 -2.23
C ASP A 395 -1.15 10.80 -3.55
N ILE A 396 -1.80 9.66 -3.75
CA ILE A 396 -1.73 8.93 -5.02
C ILE A 396 -3.03 9.23 -5.77
N LYS A 397 -3.13 10.42 -6.36
CA LYS A 397 -4.21 10.80 -7.28
C LYS A 397 -4.03 10.11 -8.64
N ASN A 398 -4.06 8.80 -8.63
CA ASN A 398 -3.94 8.03 -9.85
C ASN A 398 -5.30 7.44 -10.25
N VAL A 399 -5.51 7.38 -11.56
CA VAL A 399 -6.62 6.70 -12.19
C VAL A 399 -6.04 5.58 -13.05
N ASN A 400 -6.69 4.43 -13.05
CA ASN A 400 -6.30 3.34 -13.93
C ASN A 400 -6.98 3.56 -15.29
N ILE A 401 -6.20 3.64 -16.34
CA ILE A 401 -6.72 3.78 -17.70
C ILE A 401 -6.46 2.52 -18.53
N ILE A 402 -7.42 2.21 -19.37
CA ILE A 402 -7.30 1.24 -20.45
C ILE A 402 -7.44 2.03 -21.74
N VAL A 403 -6.43 1.92 -22.61
CA VAL A 403 -6.42 2.62 -23.88
C VAL A 403 -6.90 1.67 -24.96
N SER A 404 -7.90 2.08 -25.74
CA SER A 404 -8.44 1.30 -26.86
C SER A 404 -8.52 2.15 -28.12
N LYS A 405 -8.32 1.55 -29.30
CA LYS A 405 -8.53 2.24 -30.59
C LYS A 405 -10.00 2.44 -30.88
N THR A 406 -10.81 1.43 -30.61
CA THR A 406 -12.26 1.43 -30.73
C THR A 406 -12.84 0.88 -29.44
N PHE A 407 -13.77 1.63 -28.81
CA PHE A 407 -14.39 1.20 -27.57
C PHE A 407 -15.24 -0.06 -27.76
N GLU A 408 -14.94 -1.10 -26.96
CA GLU A 408 -15.74 -2.32 -26.81
C GLU A 408 -15.93 -2.59 -25.30
N LYS A 409 -17.04 -3.25 -24.93
CA LYS A 409 -17.33 -3.56 -23.53
C LYS A 409 -16.25 -4.47 -22.92
N GLU A 410 -15.70 -5.34 -23.74
CA GLU A 410 -14.63 -6.30 -23.43
C GLU A 410 -13.31 -5.60 -23.07
N ASP A 411 -13.14 -4.33 -23.43
CA ASP A 411 -11.94 -3.55 -23.07
C ASP A 411 -11.75 -3.45 -21.56
N PHE A 412 -12.84 -3.46 -20.76
CA PHE A 412 -12.73 -3.47 -19.30
C PHE A 412 -12.02 -4.71 -18.76
N ASN A 413 -11.84 -5.72 -19.59
CA ASN A 413 -11.13 -6.94 -19.26
C ASN A 413 -9.62 -6.84 -19.53
N ARG A 414 -9.16 -5.76 -20.17
CA ARG A 414 -7.75 -5.54 -20.48
C ARG A 414 -6.98 -5.00 -19.29
N GLN A 415 -5.65 -5.08 -19.35
CA GLN A 415 -4.80 -4.49 -18.35
C GLN A 415 -4.89 -2.96 -18.37
N SER A 416 -4.85 -2.39 -17.17
CA SER A 416 -4.86 -0.95 -16.99
C SER A 416 -3.49 -0.40 -16.61
N ILE A 417 -3.25 0.85 -16.99
CA ILE A 417 -2.08 1.63 -16.64
C ILE A 417 -2.48 2.68 -15.61
N SER A 418 -1.73 2.78 -14.53
CA SER A 418 -1.97 3.81 -13.51
C SER A 418 -1.32 5.13 -13.93
N ILE A 419 -2.11 6.17 -14.11
CA ILE A 419 -1.66 7.52 -14.49
C ILE A 419 -2.08 8.56 -13.46
N PRO A 420 -1.32 9.67 -13.30
CA PRO A 420 -1.74 10.81 -12.52
C PRO A 420 -3.05 11.42 -13.07
N ARG A 421 -3.89 11.90 -12.16
CA ARG A 421 -5.15 12.56 -12.53
C ARG A 421 -4.98 13.75 -13.48
N GLU A 422 -3.87 14.44 -13.37
CA GLU A 422 -3.52 15.54 -14.27
C GLU A 422 -3.40 15.10 -15.74
N ILE A 423 -2.86 13.91 -15.97
CA ILE A 423 -2.77 13.31 -17.31
C ILE A 423 -4.17 12.94 -17.81
N LEU A 424 -5.01 12.36 -16.94
CA LEU A 424 -6.41 12.08 -17.30
C LEU A 424 -7.16 13.37 -17.68
N ASN A 425 -6.92 14.48 -16.95
CA ASN A 425 -7.52 15.77 -17.27
C ASN A 425 -7.15 16.26 -18.68
N LYS A 426 -5.91 16.03 -19.12
CA LYS A 426 -5.46 16.33 -20.48
C LYS A 426 -6.13 15.42 -21.51
N LEU A 427 -6.09 14.11 -21.28
CA LEU A 427 -6.70 13.11 -22.16
C LEU A 427 -8.21 13.29 -22.32
N SER A 428 -8.92 13.72 -21.26
CA SER A 428 -10.38 13.90 -21.28
C SER A 428 -10.86 15.02 -22.21
N LYS A 429 -9.97 15.88 -22.69
CA LYS A 429 -10.34 16.94 -23.66
C LYS A 429 -10.70 16.36 -25.02
N ASN A 430 -10.00 15.34 -25.48
CA ASN A 430 -10.13 14.74 -26.81
C ASN A 430 -10.64 13.30 -26.81
N ASN A 431 -10.83 12.69 -25.62
CA ASN A 431 -11.31 11.32 -25.47
C ASN A 431 -12.64 11.24 -24.74
N LYS A 432 -13.51 10.34 -25.19
CA LYS A 432 -14.67 9.90 -24.40
C LYS A 432 -14.19 8.97 -23.29
N LEU A 433 -14.74 9.14 -22.11
CA LEU A 433 -14.40 8.36 -20.92
C LEU A 433 -15.54 7.40 -20.61
N TYR A 434 -15.21 6.14 -20.39
CA TYR A 434 -16.16 5.10 -20.05
C TYR A 434 -15.73 4.41 -18.76
N ILE A 435 -16.70 4.14 -17.87
CA ILE A 435 -16.47 3.36 -16.65
C ILE A 435 -17.49 2.23 -16.57
N LEU A 436 -17.13 1.18 -15.85
CA LEU A 436 -18.03 0.06 -15.57
C LEU A 436 -18.64 0.26 -14.17
N LYS A 437 -19.92 0.63 -14.12
CA LYS A 437 -20.70 0.68 -12.88
C LYS A 437 -21.76 -0.42 -12.88
N ARG A 438 -21.72 -1.29 -11.88
CA ARG A 438 -22.74 -2.33 -11.68
C ARG A 438 -23.04 -3.13 -12.97
N SER A 439 -21.99 -3.58 -13.64
CA SER A 439 -22.08 -4.32 -14.94
C SER A 439 -22.61 -3.52 -16.14
N LYS A 440 -22.88 -2.22 -15.98
CA LYS A 440 -23.25 -1.33 -17.07
C LYS A 440 -22.10 -0.39 -17.40
N VAL A 441 -21.88 -0.23 -18.69
CA VAL A 441 -20.92 0.76 -19.18
C VAL A 441 -21.61 2.11 -19.23
N GLU A 442 -21.00 3.09 -18.57
CA GLU A 442 -21.49 4.47 -18.57
C GLU A 442 -20.43 5.39 -19.15
N SER A 443 -20.83 6.28 -20.05
CA SER A 443 -20.00 7.40 -20.46
C SER A 443 -20.05 8.46 -19.35
N VAL A 444 -18.90 8.92 -18.92
CA VAL A 444 -18.77 9.82 -17.76
C VAL A 444 -17.90 11.02 -18.09
N THR A 445 -18.10 12.06 -17.30
CA THR A 445 -17.19 13.21 -17.29
C THR A 445 -16.05 12.97 -16.30
N ASN A 446 -14.94 13.68 -16.48
CA ASN A 446 -13.79 13.57 -15.58
C ASN A 446 -14.12 13.86 -14.11
N LYS A 447 -15.14 14.66 -13.81
CA LYS A 447 -15.57 14.99 -12.45
C LYS A 447 -16.25 13.83 -11.72
N GLU A 448 -16.77 12.86 -12.48
CA GLU A 448 -17.49 11.69 -11.95
C GLU A 448 -16.57 10.50 -11.66
N ILE A 449 -15.29 10.60 -12.05
CA ILE A 449 -14.27 9.57 -11.87
C ILE A 449 -13.61 9.75 -10.50
N ASN A 450 -13.57 8.69 -9.71
CA ASN A 450 -12.85 8.66 -8.43
C ASN A 450 -11.42 8.17 -8.62
N ASP A 451 -10.56 8.45 -7.64
CA ASP A 451 -9.22 7.89 -7.60
C ASP A 451 -9.31 6.35 -7.54
N ASN A 452 -8.45 5.69 -8.30
CA ASN A 452 -8.41 4.23 -8.52
C ASN A 452 -9.57 3.65 -9.35
N ASP A 453 -10.50 4.44 -9.87
CA ASP A 453 -11.43 3.94 -10.88
C ASP A 453 -10.66 3.45 -12.11
N THR A 454 -11.23 2.46 -12.81
CA THR A 454 -10.73 2.02 -14.10
C THR A 454 -11.57 2.64 -15.22
N VAL A 455 -10.90 3.39 -16.07
CA VAL A 455 -11.51 4.19 -17.14
C VAL A 455 -11.00 3.68 -18.48
N VAL A 456 -11.91 3.37 -19.41
CA VAL A 456 -11.55 3.13 -20.79
C VAL A 456 -11.58 4.44 -21.56
N ILE A 457 -10.51 4.72 -22.32
CA ILE A 457 -10.40 5.89 -23.20
C ILE A 457 -10.17 5.47 -24.65
N GLN A 458 -10.72 6.21 -25.60
CA GLN A 458 -10.33 6.12 -27.01
C GLN A 458 -8.98 6.84 -27.20
N GLY A 459 -8.01 6.18 -27.82
CA GLY A 459 -6.60 6.51 -27.79
C GLY A 459 -6.14 7.78 -28.51
N GLN A 460 -6.86 8.92 -28.40
CA GLN A 460 -6.34 10.21 -28.86
C GLN A 460 -5.38 10.79 -27.81
N ASP A 461 -4.31 11.45 -28.28
CA ASP A 461 -3.24 12.02 -27.46
C ASP A 461 -2.53 11.00 -26.57
N ALA A 462 -2.51 9.74 -26.98
CA ALA A 462 -1.93 8.63 -26.23
C ALA A 462 -0.95 7.84 -27.11
N ILE A 463 0.24 7.59 -26.57
CA ILE A 463 1.24 6.71 -27.15
C ILE A 463 1.51 5.57 -26.16
N TYR A 464 1.63 4.35 -26.66
CA TYR A 464 2.15 3.20 -25.93
C TYR A 464 3.14 2.44 -26.82
N ASP A 465 4.37 2.32 -26.36
CA ASP A 465 5.47 1.63 -27.03
C ASP A 465 6.44 1.03 -25.98
N GLU A 466 7.68 0.77 -26.36
CA GLU A 466 8.74 0.25 -25.49
C GLU A 466 9.06 1.15 -24.27
N ILE A 467 8.81 2.47 -24.36
CA ILE A 467 8.94 3.40 -23.20
C ILE A 467 7.72 3.35 -22.29
N GLY A 468 6.63 2.69 -22.72
CA GLY A 468 5.36 2.64 -22.03
C GLY A 468 4.42 3.79 -22.39
N PHE A 469 3.34 3.93 -21.61
CA PHE A 469 2.31 4.92 -21.87
C PHE A 469 2.81 6.36 -21.69
N ARG A 470 2.50 7.22 -22.67
CA ARG A 470 2.75 8.67 -22.62
C ARG A 470 1.55 9.47 -23.15
N TYR A 471 1.34 10.65 -22.58
CA TYR A 471 0.47 11.68 -23.17
C TYR A 471 1.27 12.46 -24.22
N LYS A 472 0.74 12.56 -25.42
CA LYS A 472 1.32 13.39 -26.50
C LYS A 472 0.23 13.94 -27.39
N GLU A 473 0.03 15.26 -27.38
CA GLU A 473 -1.03 15.95 -28.11
C GLU A 473 -0.92 15.69 -29.62
N GLY A 474 -2.04 15.40 -30.26
CA GLY A 474 -2.13 15.17 -31.70
C GLY A 474 -1.68 13.78 -32.17
N PHE A 475 -1.32 12.87 -31.28
CA PHE A 475 -0.89 11.53 -31.64
C PHE A 475 -1.94 10.46 -31.35
N ILE A 476 -2.05 9.50 -32.27
CA ILE A 476 -2.78 8.24 -32.07
C ILE A 476 -1.83 7.12 -32.47
N SER A 477 -1.04 6.64 -31.54
CA SER A 477 -0.21 5.45 -31.77
C SER A 477 -0.24 4.56 -30.54
N ILE A 478 -0.85 3.39 -30.67
CA ILE A 478 -0.85 2.36 -29.64
C ILE A 478 -0.25 1.13 -30.30
N GLU A 479 1.02 0.93 -30.02
CA GLU A 479 1.74 -0.29 -30.37
C GLU A 479 1.96 -1.06 -29.07
N PHE A 480 1.39 -2.25 -29.01
CA PHE A 480 1.70 -3.18 -27.93
C PHE A 480 2.92 -3.98 -28.37
N PRO A 481 4.08 -3.82 -27.72
CA PRO A 481 5.31 -4.50 -28.13
C PRO A 481 5.24 -6.01 -27.93
N PHE A 482 4.22 -6.52 -27.23
CA PHE A 482 4.04 -7.94 -26.96
C PHE A 482 2.56 -8.34 -27.14
N ASP A 483 2.33 -9.50 -27.77
CA ASP A 483 0.98 -10.05 -28.02
C ASP A 483 0.49 -10.80 -26.76
N ILE A 484 -0.43 -10.21 -26.00
CA ILE A 484 -0.87 -10.70 -24.69
C ILE A 484 -2.35 -11.04 -24.71
N LYS A 485 -2.66 -12.30 -24.41
CA LYS A 485 -4.03 -12.79 -24.19
C LYS A 485 -4.41 -12.70 -22.72
N MET A 486 -5.51 -11.98 -22.42
CA MET A 486 -5.98 -11.77 -21.05
C MET A 486 -7.01 -12.85 -20.62
N LYS A 487 -6.89 -13.25 -19.35
CA LYS A 487 -7.94 -14.03 -18.65
C LYS A 487 -8.68 -13.11 -17.69
N THR A 488 -10.00 -13.09 -17.79
CA THR A 488 -10.88 -12.37 -16.87
C THR A 488 -11.72 -13.31 -16.05
N ASN A 489 -11.75 -13.06 -14.76
CA ASN A 489 -12.76 -13.59 -13.85
C ASN A 489 -13.25 -12.43 -12.97
N GLN A 490 -14.31 -11.75 -13.41
CA GLN A 490 -15.12 -10.95 -12.49
C GLN A 490 -16.46 -11.68 -12.31
N ILE A 491 -16.62 -12.30 -11.15
CA ILE A 491 -17.90 -12.88 -10.72
C ILE A 491 -18.60 -11.79 -9.91
N PHE A 492 -19.69 -11.26 -10.43
CA PHE A 492 -20.63 -10.44 -9.66
C PHE A 492 -21.58 -11.40 -8.93
N SER A 493 -21.54 -11.37 -7.60
CA SER A 493 -22.56 -12.09 -6.81
C SER A 493 -23.90 -11.41 -6.95
N ASP A 494 -24.88 -12.09 -7.52
CA ASP A 494 -26.26 -11.65 -7.47
C ASP A 494 -26.77 -11.74 -6.02
N TYR A 495 -27.33 -10.63 -5.51
CA TYR A 495 -27.99 -10.66 -4.21
C TYR A 495 -29.21 -11.58 -4.28
N ILE A 496 -29.35 -12.45 -3.28
CA ILE A 496 -30.54 -13.28 -3.09
C ILE A 496 -31.56 -12.57 -2.17
N LYS A 497 -32.84 -12.99 -2.25
CA LYS A 497 -33.83 -12.56 -1.29
C LYS A 497 -33.52 -13.16 0.09
N GLU A 498 -33.27 -12.31 1.10
CA GLU A 498 -32.87 -12.69 2.46
C GLU A 498 -33.72 -11.96 3.50
N GLU A 499 -34.30 -12.70 4.45
CA GLU A 499 -35.04 -12.11 5.58
C GLU A 499 -34.07 -11.42 6.55
N TRP A 500 -34.45 -10.28 7.11
CA TRP A 500 -33.60 -9.52 8.00
C TRP A 500 -33.18 -10.32 9.24
N ILE A 501 -34.13 -11.06 9.86
CA ILE A 501 -33.83 -11.84 11.07
C ILE A 501 -32.82 -12.97 10.81
N THR A 502 -32.95 -13.64 9.69
CA THR A 502 -32.03 -14.73 9.31
C THR A 502 -30.61 -14.20 9.13
N HIS A 503 -30.46 -13.06 8.44
CA HIS A 503 -29.19 -12.40 8.28
C HIS A 503 -28.59 -11.94 9.62
N ALA A 504 -29.41 -11.29 10.45
CA ALA A 504 -28.99 -10.77 11.75
C ALA A 504 -28.48 -11.87 12.71
N LEU A 505 -29.23 -12.98 12.83
CA LEU A 505 -28.83 -14.11 13.67
C LEU A 505 -27.58 -14.80 13.14
N MET A 506 -27.45 -14.98 11.82
CA MET A 506 -26.28 -15.58 11.21
C MET A 506 -25.03 -14.70 11.42
N THR A 507 -25.12 -13.41 11.21
CA THR A 507 -24.02 -12.46 11.47
C THR A 507 -23.59 -12.48 12.93
N LYS A 508 -24.56 -12.51 13.87
CA LYS A 508 -24.29 -12.64 15.32
C LYS A 508 -23.49 -13.92 15.62
N GLU A 509 -23.96 -15.06 15.11
CA GLU A 509 -23.31 -16.36 15.36
C GLU A 509 -21.88 -16.39 14.84
N ILE A 510 -21.66 -15.96 13.59
CA ILE A 510 -20.32 -15.93 12.98
C ILE A 510 -19.40 -14.98 13.75
N MET A 511 -19.90 -13.79 14.12
CA MET A 511 -19.12 -12.84 14.90
C MET A 511 -18.74 -13.41 16.27
N LYS A 512 -19.65 -14.13 16.92
CA LYS A 512 -19.40 -14.84 18.18
C LYS A 512 -18.30 -15.91 18.03
N GLU A 513 -18.37 -16.75 16.99
CA GLU A 513 -17.33 -17.75 16.68
C GLU A 513 -15.95 -17.10 16.50
N LYS A 514 -15.89 -15.96 15.80
CA LYS A 514 -14.62 -15.24 15.53
C LYS A 514 -14.07 -14.55 16.79
N LEU A 515 -14.92 -14.00 17.65
CA LEU A 515 -14.50 -13.39 18.92
C LEU A 515 -13.94 -14.41 19.91
N ILE A 516 -14.50 -15.62 19.97
CA ILE A 516 -13.98 -16.73 20.76
C ILE A 516 -12.57 -17.12 20.31
N LYS A 517 -12.29 -17.04 19.01
CA LYS A 517 -11.00 -17.38 18.40
C LYS A 517 -10.09 -16.15 18.17
N SER A 518 -10.32 -15.06 18.90
CA SER A 518 -9.65 -13.79 18.68
C SER A 518 -8.13 -13.87 18.81
N GLU A 519 -7.41 -13.41 17.78
CA GLU A 519 -5.94 -13.23 17.82
C GLU A 519 -5.53 -11.88 18.46
N PHE A 520 -6.48 -10.96 18.69
CA PHE A 520 -6.23 -9.62 19.20
C PHE A 520 -6.07 -9.60 20.73
N ARG A 521 -7.07 -10.09 21.45
CA ARG A 521 -7.09 -10.31 22.87
C ARG A 521 -8.16 -11.33 23.27
N ASN A 522 -8.08 -11.85 24.47
CA ASN A 522 -9.19 -12.62 25.03
C ASN A 522 -10.33 -11.68 25.40
N TYR A 523 -11.53 -11.99 24.93
CA TYR A 523 -12.78 -11.33 25.30
C TYR A 523 -13.49 -12.15 26.36
N THR A 524 -14.17 -11.49 27.31
CA THR A 524 -15.03 -12.17 28.28
C THR A 524 -16.30 -12.69 27.60
N GLU A 525 -17.00 -13.62 28.21
CA GLU A 525 -18.28 -14.14 27.67
C GLU A 525 -19.31 -13.02 27.52
N GLU A 526 -19.33 -12.06 28.44
CA GLU A 526 -20.21 -10.88 28.39
C GLU A 526 -19.86 -9.97 27.21
N GLU A 527 -18.58 -9.67 26.99
CA GLU A 527 -18.10 -8.89 25.85
C GLU A 527 -18.42 -9.59 24.51
N ILE A 528 -18.22 -10.92 24.44
CA ILE A 528 -18.52 -11.71 23.25
C ILE A 528 -20.00 -11.64 22.92
N GLU A 529 -20.88 -11.83 23.92
CA GLU A 529 -22.32 -11.76 23.72
C GLU A 529 -22.77 -10.35 23.32
N GLU A 530 -22.22 -9.32 23.95
CA GLU A 530 -22.54 -7.94 23.66
C GLU A 530 -22.11 -7.54 22.25
N TYR A 531 -20.81 -7.75 21.87
CA TYR A 531 -20.31 -7.37 20.54
C TYR A 531 -20.95 -8.20 19.42
N SER A 532 -21.20 -9.48 19.65
CA SER A 532 -21.88 -10.31 18.65
C SER A 532 -23.33 -9.89 18.46
N THR A 533 -24.03 -9.49 19.53
CA THR A 533 -25.40 -8.94 19.46
C THR A 533 -25.41 -7.63 18.66
N LEU A 534 -24.45 -6.72 18.90
CA LEU A 534 -24.29 -5.50 18.08
C LEU A 534 -24.00 -5.85 16.63
N GLY A 535 -23.17 -6.88 16.38
CA GLY A 535 -22.92 -7.39 15.02
C GLY A 535 -24.20 -7.84 14.31
N GLY A 536 -25.06 -8.60 15.00
CA GLY A 536 -26.37 -8.97 14.47
C GLY A 536 -27.29 -7.77 14.18
N LEU A 537 -27.09 -6.66 14.90
CA LEU A 537 -27.89 -5.44 14.77
C LEU A 537 -27.29 -4.37 13.87
N HIS A 538 -26.16 -4.64 13.19
CA HIS A 538 -25.50 -3.65 12.33
C HIS A 538 -26.45 -3.08 11.28
N ASP A 539 -27.32 -3.89 10.75
CA ASP A 539 -28.34 -3.59 9.72
C ASP A 539 -29.75 -3.30 10.30
N LEU A 540 -29.87 -2.99 11.59
CA LEU A 540 -31.16 -2.66 12.22
C LEU A 540 -31.89 -1.53 11.50
N GLY A 541 -31.17 -0.53 11.02
CA GLY A 541 -31.76 0.57 10.29
C GLY A 541 -32.42 0.16 8.97
N LYS A 542 -32.14 -1.02 8.43
CA LYS A 542 -32.90 -1.59 7.31
C LYS A 542 -34.35 -1.93 7.68
N LEU A 543 -34.68 -2.07 8.98
CA LEU A 543 -36.06 -2.19 9.46
C LEU A 543 -36.87 -0.89 9.36
N ASN A 544 -36.29 0.21 8.88
CA ASN A 544 -37.01 1.43 8.58
C ASN A 544 -38.05 1.19 7.49
N ARG A 545 -39.29 1.73 7.69
CA ARG A 545 -40.41 1.58 6.74
C ARG A 545 -40.03 1.99 5.30
N ASN A 546 -39.32 3.08 5.15
CA ASN A 546 -38.94 3.56 3.82
C ASN A 546 -37.93 2.65 3.15
N TRP A 547 -36.96 2.10 3.92
CA TRP A 547 -36.03 1.10 3.41
C TRP A 547 -36.78 -0.17 2.96
N GLN A 548 -37.71 -0.67 3.76
CA GLN A 548 -38.47 -1.88 3.42
C GLN A 548 -39.35 -1.69 2.18
N LYS A 549 -39.91 -0.50 1.99
CA LYS A 549 -40.62 -0.14 0.76
C LYS A 549 -39.70 -0.13 -0.45
N PHE A 550 -38.49 0.44 -0.30
CA PHE A 550 -37.48 0.48 -1.35
C PHE A 550 -37.02 -0.92 -1.77
N ILE A 551 -36.73 -1.81 -0.81
CA ILE A 551 -36.24 -3.17 -1.08
C ILE A 551 -37.35 -4.15 -1.52
N GLY A 552 -38.62 -3.76 -1.47
CA GLY A 552 -39.73 -4.57 -1.92
C GLY A 552 -40.20 -5.64 -0.91
N MET A 553 -40.26 -5.25 0.41
CA MET A 553 -40.82 -6.11 1.45
C MET A 553 -42.26 -6.50 1.11
N THR A 554 -42.63 -7.78 1.31
CA THR A 554 -43.96 -8.31 1.23
C THR A 554 -44.50 -8.63 2.65
N ASP A 555 -44.19 -9.79 3.17
CA ASP A 555 -44.74 -10.28 4.45
C ASP A 555 -43.75 -10.06 5.61
N LYS A 556 -42.48 -10.31 5.37
CA LYS A 556 -41.38 -10.19 6.36
C LYS A 556 -40.36 -9.14 5.97
N PRO A 557 -39.71 -8.45 6.92
CA PRO A 557 -38.66 -7.52 6.64
C PRO A 557 -37.43 -8.23 5.98
N LEU A 558 -36.86 -7.58 4.97
CA LEU A 558 -35.73 -8.09 4.20
C LEU A 558 -34.44 -7.35 4.54
N ALA A 559 -33.32 -8.09 4.63
CA ALA A 559 -31.97 -7.54 4.63
C ALA A 559 -31.50 -7.27 3.19
N HIS A 560 -31.74 -8.23 2.30
CA HIS A 560 -31.32 -8.17 0.89
C HIS A 560 -32.46 -8.64 -0.05
N ASN A 561 -32.42 -8.16 -1.31
CA ASN A 561 -33.33 -8.62 -2.36
C ASN A 561 -32.64 -8.50 -3.73
N VAL A 562 -33.08 -9.28 -4.71
CA VAL A 562 -32.62 -9.19 -6.08
C VAL A 562 -32.83 -7.78 -6.64
N TYR A 563 -31.90 -7.31 -7.45
CA TYR A 563 -31.84 -5.90 -7.87
C TYR A 563 -33.10 -5.45 -8.64
N GLU A 564 -33.65 -6.33 -9.45
CA GLU A 564 -34.84 -6.09 -10.31
C GLU A 564 -36.12 -5.81 -9.52
N LYS A 565 -36.19 -6.22 -8.25
CA LYS A 565 -37.35 -6.01 -7.36
C LYS A 565 -37.25 -4.76 -6.48
N ARG A 566 -36.21 -3.95 -6.65
CA ARG A 566 -36.05 -2.71 -5.90
C ARG A 566 -36.76 -1.55 -6.59
N ASN A 567 -37.44 -0.72 -5.83
CA ASN A 567 -38.09 0.47 -6.35
C ASN A 567 -37.08 1.62 -6.50
N SER A 568 -36.54 1.80 -7.68
CA SER A 568 -35.52 2.80 -8.02
C SER A 568 -35.99 4.28 -7.91
N LEU A 569 -37.30 4.51 -7.78
CA LEU A 569 -37.89 5.84 -7.62
C LEU A 569 -37.88 6.33 -6.15
N LEU A 570 -37.63 5.44 -5.18
CA LEU A 570 -37.53 5.78 -3.77
C LEU A 570 -36.06 6.04 -3.43
N ILE A 571 -35.77 7.27 -3.13
CA ILE A 571 -34.42 7.79 -2.94
C ILE A 571 -33.65 7.12 -1.79
N GLN A 572 -32.42 6.85 -2.09
CA GLN A 572 -31.33 6.22 -1.35
C GLN A 572 -30.87 6.96 -0.07
N ASP A 573 -31.45 8.07 0.33
CA ASP A 573 -30.86 8.95 1.36
C ASP A 573 -31.15 8.51 2.79
N GLN A 574 -31.36 7.20 2.97
CA GLN A 574 -31.55 6.67 4.31
C GLN A 574 -30.32 5.89 4.73
N ARG A 575 -29.48 6.56 5.45
CA ARG A 575 -28.28 6.00 6.09
C ARG A 575 -28.69 5.01 7.17
N HIS A 576 -29.05 3.78 6.73
CA HIS A 576 -29.51 2.73 7.63
C HIS A 576 -28.48 2.43 8.73
N GLU A 577 -27.20 2.57 8.45
CA GLU A 577 -26.11 2.39 9.42
C GLU A 577 -26.26 3.35 10.61
N ILE A 578 -26.59 4.62 10.38
CA ILE A 578 -26.77 5.59 11.45
C ILE A 578 -28.11 5.36 12.17
N ILE A 579 -29.16 4.99 11.44
CA ILE A 579 -30.44 4.62 12.03
C ILE A 579 -30.28 3.43 12.97
N SER A 580 -29.43 2.43 12.62
CA SER A 580 -29.10 1.32 13.50
C SER A 580 -28.59 1.82 14.86
N ALA A 581 -27.58 2.69 14.85
CA ALA A 581 -26.99 3.23 16.06
C ALA A 581 -27.95 4.12 16.85
N LEU A 582 -28.76 4.97 16.18
CA LEU A 582 -29.73 5.87 16.82
C LEU A 582 -30.94 5.14 17.43
N SER A 583 -31.23 3.92 16.96
CA SER A 583 -32.34 3.11 17.47
C SER A 583 -32.05 2.40 18.79
N LEU A 584 -30.78 2.31 19.20
CA LEU A 584 -30.32 1.64 20.42
C LEU A 584 -29.84 2.67 21.45
N ASP A 585 -30.67 2.95 22.47
CA ASP A 585 -30.42 4.08 23.39
C ASP A 585 -29.17 3.89 24.25
N ASP A 586 -28.89 2.66 24.68
CA ASP A 586 -27.80 2.36 25.62
C ASP A 586 -26.39 2.53 25.00
N ILE A 587 -26.29 2.52 23.65
CA ILE A 587 -25.00 2.67 22.97
C ILE A 587 -24.70 4.12 22.60
N LYS A 588 -25.65 5.03 22.63
CA LYS A 588 -25.47 6.44 22.21
C LYS A 588 -24.35 7.16 22.96
N GLY A 589 -24.10 6.79 24.22
CA GLY A 589 -23.04 7.33 25.07
C GLY A 589 -21.68 6.58 24.93
N ASN A 590 -21.66 5.44 24.26
CA ASN A 590 -20.44 4.64 24.08
C ASN A 590 -19.90 4.80 22.67
N LYS A 591 -18.76 5.49 22.55
CA LYS A 591 -18.17 5.86 21.27
C LYS A 591 -17.79 4.63 20.42
N LEU A 592 -17.20 3.60 21.04
CA LEU A 592 -16.81 2.36 20.35
C LEU A 592 -18.04 1.65 19.79
N LYS A 593 -19.03 1.35 20.62
CA LYS A 593 -20.25 0.60 20.23
C LYS A 593 -21.08 1.35 19.18
N PHE A 594 -21.22 2.68 19.34
CA PHE A 594 -21.89 3.53 18.36
C PHE A 594 -21.23 3.43 16.99
N ASN A 595 -19.89 3.48 16.95
CA ASN A 595 -19.12 3.45 15.70
C ASN A 595 -19.09 2.08 15.03
N LEU A 596 -19.19 0.98 15.76
CA LEU A 596 -19.36 -0.36 15.19
C LEU A 596 -20.60 -0.46 14.30
N LEU A 597 -21.67 0.24 14.62
CA LEU A 597 -22.90 0.21 13.82
C LEU A 597 -22.86 1.15 12.61
N ILE A 598 -22.10 2.25 12.68
CA ILE A 598 -22.14 3.26 11.62
C ILE A 598 -21.08 3.09 10.53
N ASN A 599 -20.05 2.28 10.72
CA ASN A 599 -18.91 2.16 9.81
C ASN A 599 -18.83 0.84 9.04
N HIS A 600 -19.78 -0.08 9.19
CA HIS A 600 -19.71 -1.41 8.55
C HIS A 600 -19.67 -1.39 7.00
N HIS A 601 -19.96 -0.27 6.36
CA HIS A 601 -19.71 -0.05 4.94
C HIS A 601 -18.36 0.64 4.64
N GLY A 602 -17.48 0.76 5.62
CA GLY A 602 -16.22 1.47 5.54
C GLY A 602 -16.35 2.92 6.02
N ARG A 603 -15.23 3.53 6.36
CA ARG A 603 -15.14 4.88 6.92
C ARG A 603 -15.53 5.94 5.90
N LYS A 604 -16.82 6.08 5.61
CA LYS A 604 -17.35 7.10 4.69
C LYS A 604 -17.40 8.51 5.30
N MET A 605 -17.11 8.65 6.58
CA MET A 605 -17.43 9.84 7.39
C MET A 605 -16.18 10.66 7.80
N ILE A 606 -15.04 10.40 7.20
CA ILE A 606 -13.82 11.19 7.44
C ILE A 606 -14.03 12.60 6.90
N GLY A 607 -13.85 13.61 7.74
CA GLY A 607 -13.92 15.02 7.36
C GLY A 607 -15.30 15.66 7.38
N LEU A 608 -16.37 14.94 7.73
CA LEU A 608 -17.71 15.53 7.89
C LEU A 608 -17.85 16.16 9.27
N LYS A 609 -18.34 17.41 9.31
CA LYS A 609 -18.57 18.13 10.57
C LYS A 609 -19.86 17.67 11.27
N MET A 610 -20.88 17.30 10.52
CA MET A 610 -22.19 16.91 10.99
C MET A 610 -22.93 16.09 9.94
N ILE A 611 -23.75 15.14 10.35
CA ILE A 611 -24.57 14.32 9.47
C ILE A 611 -26.04 14.50 9.87
N THR A 612 -26.83 14.98 8.93
CA THR A 612 -28.29 15.05 9.09
C THR A 612 -28.91 13.72 8.70
N VAL A 613 -29.70 13.14 9.60
CA VAL A 613 -30.51 11.94 9.38
C VAL A 613 -31.98 12.35 9.28
N SER A 614 -32.60 11.99 8.16
CA SER A 614 -34.03 12.25 7.95
C SER A 614 -34.90 11.49 8.92
N LYS A 615 -36.12 11.96 9.13
CA LYS A 615 -37.14 11.28 9.95
C LYS A 615 -37.25 9.79 9.55
N TYR A 616 -37.19 8.90 10.54
CA TYR A 616 -37.36 7.47 10.33
C TYR A 616 -38.42 6.87 11.30
N ARG A 617 -38.98 5.74 10.89
CA ARG A 617 -39.89 4.92 11.71
C ARG A 617 -39.68 3.45 11.35
N LEU A 618 -39.41 2.63 12.36
CA LEU A 618 -39.27 1.19 12.19
C LEU A 618 -40.63 0.54 11.82
N VAL A 619 -40.57 -0.60 11.13
CA VAL A 619 -41.75 -1.40 10.77
C VAL A 619 -42.44 -1.94 12.03
N LYS A 620 -43.72 -2.31 11.91
CA LYS A 620 -44.46 -2.96 13.01
C LYS A 620 -43.80 -4.31 13.32
N GLY A 621 -43.57 -4.61 14.59
CA GLY A 621 -42.90 -5.85 15.01
C GLY A 621 -41.38 -5.78 15.04
N ALA A 622 -40.73 -4.68 14.62
CA ALA A 622 -39.27 -4.53 14.64
C ALA A 622 -38.67 -4.79 16.03
N GLU A 623 -39.35 -4.37 17.11
CA GLU A 623 -38.88 -4.59 18.48
C GLU A 623 -38.75 -6.09 18.81
N ASN A 624 -39.73 -6.91 18.43
CA ASN A 624 -39.68 -8.35 18.69
C ASN A 624 -38.46 -8.98 17.96
N LEU A 625 -38.18 -8.58 16.70
CA LEU A 625 -37.04 -9.04 15.95
C LEU A 625 -35.71 -8.63 16.61
N ILE A 626 -35.65 -7.39 17.13
CA ILE A 626 -34.44 -6.89 17.83
C ILE A 626 -34.22 -7.68 19.14
N ARG A 627 -35.31 -8.00 19.89
CA ARG A 627 -35.24 -8.83 21.07
C ARG A 627 -34.81 -10.25 20.76
N GLU A 628 -35.28 -10.81 19.66
CA GLU A 628 -34.88 -12.14 19.17
C GLU A 628 -33.37 -12.25 18.89
N VAL A 629 -32.74 -11.16 18.37
CA VAL A 629 -31.28 -11.09 18.23
C VAL A 629 -30.57 -11.06 19.59
N GLY A 630 -31.26 -10.70 20.68
CA GLY A 630 -30.74 -10.72 22.06
C GLY A 630 -30.50 -9.35 22.68
N TYR A 631 -30.95 -8.26 22.06
CA TYR A 631 -30.79 -6.94 22.64
C TYR A 631 -31.92 -6.65 23.65
N ASN A 632 -31.55 -6.36 24.89
CA ASN A 632 -32.51 -6.11 25.99
C ASN A 632 -32.64 -4.64 26.42
N GLY A 633 -31.85 -3.75 25.84
CA GLY A 633 -31.85 -2.32 26.12
C GLY A 633 -33.07 -1.58 25.57
N LYS A 634 -33.15 -0.28 25.79
CA LYS A 634 -34.20 0.56 25.28
C LYS A 634 -34.09 0.83 23.79
N ILE A 635 -35.22 0.74 23.06
CA ILE A 635 -35.30 0.89 21.61
C ILE A 635 -36.07 2.14 21.22
N THR A 636 -35.43 3.02 20.43
CA THR A 636 -36.09 4.17 19.79
C THR A 636 -36.69 3.77 18.45
N LYS A 637 -38.00 3.59 18.36
CA LYS A 637 -38.73 3.11 17.17
C LYS A 637 -38.93 4.16 16.09
N SER A 638 -38.90 5.43 16.46
CA SER A 638 -39.04 6.56 15.52
C SER A 638 -38.32 7.77 16.03
N GLN A 639 -37.77 8.55 15.11
CA GLN A 639 -37.04 9.78 15.38
C GLN A 639 -37.38 10.82 14.33
N GLU A 640 -37.59 12.07 14.75
CA GLU A 640 -37.63 13.20 13.83
C GLU A 640 -36.23 13.44 13.24
N MET A 641 -36.12 14.36 12.27
CA MET A 641 -34.84 14.73 11.69
C MET A 641 -33.84 15.14 12.78
N ILE A 642 -32.65 14.58 12.76
CA ILE A 642 -31.59 14.78 13.76
C ILE A 642 -30.24 14.96 13.12
N ASP A 643 -29.43 15.82 13.71
CA ASP A 643 -28.02 16.02 13.36
C ASP A 643 -27.11 15.25 14.31
N VAL A 644 -26.28 14.39 13.73
CA VAL A 644 -25.26 13.61 14.46
C VAL A 644 -23.93 14.34 14.39
N SER A 645 -23.41 14.74 15.55
CA SER A 645 -22.15 15.47 15.66
C SER A 645 -20.96 14.58 15.36
N TYR A 646 -19.94 15.13 14.66
CA TYR A 646 -18.67 14.47 14.43
C TYR A 646 -17.93 14.03 15.71
N LYS A 647 -18.24 14.64 16.85
CA LYS A 647 -17.66 14.29 18.16
C LYS A 647 -17.99 12.86 18.60
N GLN A 648 -19.05 12.28 18.05
CA GLN A 648 -19.45 10.89 18.30
C GLN A 648 -18.65 9.90 17.44
N PHE A 649 -17.93 10.37 16.41
CA PHE A 649 -17.17 9.48 15.54
C PHE A 649 -15.80 9.16 16.14
N ILE A 650 -15.44 7.86 16.07
CA ILE A 650 -14.13 7.39 16.50
C ILE A 650 -13.07 7.74 15.44
N THR A 651 -11.91 8.10 15.91
CA THR A 651 -10.78 8.55 15.05
C THR A 651 -9.48 7.82 15.43
N PRO A 652 -8.51 7.76 14.55
CA PRO A 652 -7.21 7.14 14.87
C PRO A 652 -6.46 7.77 16.06
N ALA A 653 -6.91 8.92 16.57
CA ALA A 653 -6.37 9.57 17.77
C ALA A 653 -7.05 9.09 19.08
N ASP A 654 -8.15 8.35 19.00
CA ASP A 654 -8.85 7.82 20.16
C ASP A 654 -8.18 6.55 20.69
N LYS A 655 -8.21 6.33 22.01
CA LYS A 655 -7.58 5.16 22.66
C LYS A 655 -8.18 3.83 22.21
N GLU A 656 -9.48 3.83 21.91
CA GLU A 656 -10.23 2.66 21.48
C GLU A 656 -10.07 2.36 19.98
N TRP A 657 -9.31 3.19 19.23
CA TRP A 657 -9.20 3.05 17.77
C TRP A 657 -8.74 1.67 17.33
N VAL A 658 -7.69 1.12 17.94
CA VAL A 658 -7.12 -0.17 17.53
C VAL A 658 -8.11 -1.31 17.77
N GLU A 659 -8.84 -1.28 18.89
CA GLU A 659 -9.89 -2.26 19.19
C GLU A 659 -11.08 -2.09 18.25
N PHE A 660 -11.47 -0.86 17.95
CA PHE A 660 -12.48 -0.57 16.95
C PHE A 660 -12.12 -1.15 15.58
N VAL A 661 -10.90 -0.93 15.10
CA VAL A 661 -10.43 -1.48 13.81
C VAL A 661 -10.53 -3.01 13.79
N TYR A 662 -10.19 -3.65 14.90
CA TYR A 662 -10.29 -5.11 15.02
C TYR A 662 -11.75 -5.60 14.98
N LEU A 663 -12.60 -5.05 15.83
CA LEU A 663 -14.00 -5.43 15.93
C LEU A 663 -14.78 -5.13 14.65
N GLU A 664 -14.54 -3.99 14.05
CA GLU A 664 -15.17 -3.59 12.78
C GLU A 664 -14.74 -4.53 11.63
N GLY A 665 -13.47 -4.94 11.62
CA GLY A 665 -12.99 -5.93 10.65
C GLY A 665 -13.65 -7.30 10.82
N ILE A 666 -13.87 -7.74 12.07
CA ILE A 666 -14.62 -8.97 12.38
C ILE A 666 -16.08 -8.84 11.93
N LEU A 667 -16.72 -7.70 12.22
CA LEU A 667 -18.11 -7.46 11.83
C LEU A 667 -18.30 -7.52 10.32
N MET A 668 -17.48 -6.78 9.56
CA MET A 668 -17.53 -6.79 8.09
C MET A 668 -17.32 -8.17 7.49
N GLU A 669 -16.37 -8.93 8.05
CA GLU A 669 -16.11 -10.31 7.60
C GLU A 669 -17.28 -11.24 7.93
N SER A 670 -17.93 -11.05 9.09
CA SER A 670 -19.08 -11.84 9.51
C SER A 670 -20.31 -11.54 8.66
N ASP A 671 -20.54 -10.29 8.28
CA ASP A 671 -21.59 -9.86 7.37
C ASP A 671 -21.44 -10.53 5.99
N ILE A 672 -20.26 -10.46 5.39
CA ILE A 672 -19.98 -11.10 4.10
C ILE A 672 -20.17 -12.63 4.19
N GLU A 673 -19.68 -13.25 5.25
CA GLU A 673 -19.78 -14.69 5.45
C GLU A 673 -21.23 -15.14 5.68
N ALA A 674 -22.05 -14.34 6.37
CA ALA A 674 -23.46 -14.59 6.56
C ALA A 674 -24.22 -14.67 5.22
N ILE A 675 -23.94 -13.72 4.31
CA ILE A 675 -24.49 -13.73 2.95
C ILE A 675 -24.10 -15.02 2.21
N ASN A 676 -22.82 -15.39 2.25
CA ASN A 676 -22.30 -16.56 1.55
C ASN A 676 -22.91 -17.86 2.09
N ARG A 677 -22.96 -18.06 3.41
CA ARG A 677 -23.56 -19.26 4.04
C ARG A 677 -25.05 -19.38 3.72
N ASN A 678 -25.78 -18.25 3.52
CA ASN A 678 -27.18 -18.27 3.13
C ASN A 678 -27.39 -18.59 1.64
N ILE A 679 -26.44 -18.24 0.78
CA ILE A 679 -26.42 -18.64 -0.63
C ILE A 679 -26.20 -20.15 -0.77
N GLU A 680 -25.27 -20.72 -0.01
CA GLU A 680 -24.93 -22.15 -0.04
C GLU A 680 -26.05 -23.05 0.51
N LYS A 681 -26.90 -22.54 1.40
CA LYS A 681 -28.05 -23.29 1.98
C LYS A 681 -29.28 -23.36 1.05
N LYS A 682 -29.31 -22.59 -0.03
CA LYS A 682 -30.38 -22.56 -1.05
C LYS A 682 -29.95 -23.26 -2.34
#